data_d19abc77cb56e542e64453ed34e33e74
#
_entry.id   d19abc77cb56e542e64453ed34e33e74
#
_cell.length_a   1.000
_cell.length_b   1.000
_cell.length_c   1.000
_cell.angle_alpha   90.00
_cell.angle_beta   90.00
_cell.angle_gamma   90.00
#
_symmetry.space_group_name_H-M   'P 1'
#
loop_
_entity.id
_entity.type
_entity.pdbx_description
1 polymer ?
#
loop_
_entity_poly.entity_id
_entity_poly.type
_entity_poly.pdbx_seq_one_letter_code
_entity_poly.pdbx_strand_id
1 'polypeptide(L)'
;MADEHVLICVAWPYANGPLHLGHVAGCYLPPDIQFRFERAMGNRVLMVSGSDEHGTPITVAAETQGISPQQVVDEFHQMNMQALVDLGCSWAPALDVRGPEFGGALFNRTSDPEHKRMVQENFTALEKGGFFVRKTTEQYYELNPDGTGRFLPDRYVEGTCPACGADGARGDQCDACGATYEAVELKNPVSKMNPKAEVEIRETDHLFYRLDLFQEALEQHAAAQQAVWKSNVKSYTKNWLDMGLQPRAVTRDLEWGIPVPLEGEDWASKCVYVWFEAVQGYSTCARIWSARNAKQLPDGEDTWKRWWNIAEDGTKPRHLYFLGKDNIPFHTVIWPALLLGLNHVNKGLTASDPIKLPGPGELALESNVPAMDYLMLAGGQFSKSRKHAIWLPSFLERFPADTLRYFLSAQMPEEKDSDFTWDEFVAKINNVLNANLGNFVHRVLTLGARLPVEPGGSPFTIHDAHPSTQALKKEVEEAFEEITSHLQSHRYRDALQSIMAVSQLGNQTLQVAAPWKHLKELQEGHEESLAHLAFCWRIARFLAITMQPFMPTSAQQLWANLGSKDRVADRPWQDAIDWSAPLTWRDEPPTPLFERLDLDEILATEKNLVDDTPKDDGVHSVKGGKKKKGANNMKEETEGITYLEFDTFLKVNLRVGRIQRVEDHPNADKLYVVSLDDGTPDGRTICAGLKEFYTPEEMEGKLVVFVENLKPRPLRGVTSEGMMLAADNGDGVVRLVTLDGDIQPGSEVR
;
A
#
# COMPACT_ATOMS: atom_id res chain seq x y z
N MET A 1 6.20 30.49 0.85
CA MET A 1 6.02 29.02 0.89
C MET A 1 6.02 28.62 2.34
N ALA A 2 5.11 27.77 2.73
CA ALA A 2 4.87 27.46 4.12
C ALA A 2 6.06 26.68 4.69
N ASP A 3 6.63 27.22 5.73
CA ASP A 3 7.66 26.63 6.60
C ASP A 3 6.95 25.76 7.65
N GLU A 4 6.22 24.73 7.15
CA GLU A 4 5.37 23.88 7.97
C GLU A 4 6.16 22.77 8.65
N HIS A 5 5.75 22.40 9.87
CA HIS A 5 6.21 21.18 10.51
C HIS A 5 5.32 20.02 10.06
N VAL A 6 5.90 19.03 9.39
CA VAL A 6 5.22 17.83 8.89
C VAL A 6 5.78 16.61 9.61
N LEU A 7 4.92 15.92 10.33
CA LEU A 7 5.23 14.64 10.95
C LEU A 7 4.70 13.51 10.08
N ILE A 8 5.57 12.64 9.62
CA ILE A 8 5.23 11.44 8.87
C ILE A 8 5.40 10.23 9.78
N CYS A 9 4.29 9.61 10.13
CA CYS A 9 4.23 8.39 10.94
C CYS A 9 3.96 7.19 10.03
N VAL A 10 4.82 6.19 10.09
CA VAL A 10 4.73 4.99 9.26
C VAL A 10 4.44 3.79 10.15
N ALA A 11 3.41 3.01 9.84
CA ALA A 11 3.01 1.86 10.65
C ALA A 11 4.17 0.85 10.81
N TRP A 12 4.24 0.27 12.00
CA TRP A 12 5.35 -0.58 12.41
C TRP A 12 5.14 -2.04 11.98
N PRO A 13 6.10 -2.67 11.25
CA PRO A 13 6.01 -4.06 10.90
C PRO A 13 6.41 -4.97 12.06
N TYR A 14 5.78 -6.13 12.18
CA TYR A 14 6.27 -7.18 13.07
C TYR A 14 7.65 -7.67 12.63
N ALA A 15 8.60 -7.70 13.58
CA ALA A 15 9.94 -8.24 13.37
C ALA A 15 9.97 -9.79 13.50
N ASN A 16 9.14 -10.49 12.73
CA ASN A 16 9.02 -11.96 12.72
C ASN A 16 9.33 -12.59 11.36
N GLY A 17 9.90 -11.84 10.45
CA GLY A 17 10.26 -12.28 9.11
C GLY A 17 10.61 -11.10 8.21
N PRO A 18 11.20 -11.36 7.02
CA PRO A 18 11.55 -10.33 6.07
C PRO A 18 10.32 -9.59 5.54
N LEU A 19 10.54 -8.36 5.06
CA LEU A 19 9.52 -7.61 4.33
C LEU A 19 9.30 -8.21 2.95
N HIS A 20 8.05 -8.19 2.47
CA HIS A 20 7.68 -8.55 1.10
C HIS A 20 7.13 -7.33 0.34
N LEU A 21 6.97 -7.44 -0.98
CA LEU A 21 6.55 -6.31 -1.83
C LEU A 21 5.21 -5.69 -1.40
N GLY A 22 4.28 -6.49 -0.83
CA GLY A 22 3.02 -5.98 -0.28
C GLY A 22 3.21 -4.98 0.88
N HIS A 23 4.19 -5.23 1.78
CA HIS A 23 4.53 -4.25 2.82
C HIS A 23 5.08 -2.96 2.21
N VAL A 24 5.91 -3.09 1.18
CA VAL A 24 6.53 -1.93 0.52
C VAL A 24 5.48 -1.04 -0.13
N ALA A 25 4.60 -1.62 -0.94
CA ALA A 25 3.54 -0.89 -1.64
C ALA A 25 2.51 -0.28 -0.69
N GLY A 26 2.12 -1.04 0.35
CA GLY A 26 1.06 -0.65 1.29
C GLY A 26 1.50 0.30 2.40
N CYS A 27 2.81 0.35 2.74
CA CYS A 27 3.22 1.06 3.95
C CYS A 27 4.53 1.84 3.83
N TYR A 28 5.58 1.38 3.12
CA TYR A 28 6.91 1.98 3.24
C TYR A 28 7.34 2.87 2.07
N LEU A 29 6.87 2.60 0.86
CA LEU A 29 7.17 3.42 -0.31
C LEU A 29 6.40 4.76 -0.32
N PRO A 30 5.08 4.80 -0.05
CA PRO A 30 4.32 6.04 -0.05
C PRO A 30 4.88 7.13 0.90
N PRO A 31 5.21 6.83 2.17
CA PRO A 31 5.75 7.83 3.08
C PRO A 31 7.15 8.33 2.69
N ASP A 32 8.00 7.50 2.06
CA ASP A 32 9.29 7.97 1.56
C ASP A 32 9.13 8.93 0.38
N ILE A 33 8.18 8.67 -0.52
CA ILE A 33 7.84 9.61 -1.60
C ILE A 33 7.37 10.94 -1.00
N GLN A 34 6.46 10.88 -0.02
CA GLN A 34 5.95 12.08 0.64
C GLN A 34 7.04 12.84 1.39
N PHE A 35 7.91 12.14 2.12
CA PHE A 35 9.04 12.73 2.84
C PHE A 35 9.95 13.53 1.91
N ARG A 36 10.29 12.96 0.75
CA ARG A 36 11.15 13.63 -0.25
C ARG A 36 10.46 14.82 -0.87
N PHE A 37 9.18 14.69 -1.22
CA PHE A 37 8.38 15.77 -1.76
C PHE A 37 8.24 16.94 -0.76
N GLU A 38 7.87 16.67 0.50
CA GLU A 38 7.73 17.70 1.53
C GLU A 38 9.05 18.45 1.77
N ARG A 39 10.18 17.73 1.76
CA ARG A 39 11.49 18.34 1.87
C ARG A 39 11.80 19.25 0.69
N ALA A 40 11.49 18.81 -0.54
CA ALA A 40 11.67 19.62 -1.75
C ALA A 40 10.77 20.86 -1.76
N MET A 41 9.56 20.78 -1.15
CA MET A 41 8.66 21.92 -0.92
C MET A 41 9.20 22.92 0.12
N GLY A 42 10.26 22.60 0.83
CA GLY A 42 10.88 23.46 1.86
C GLY A 42 10.36 23.24 3.27
N ASN A 43 9.48 22.28 3.50
CA ASN A 43 8.92 21.97 4.80
C ASN A 43 9.95 21.33 5.77
N ARG A 44 9.68 21.43 7.08
CA ARG A 44 10.41 20.75 8.15
C ARG A 44 9.77 19.40 8.41
N VAL A 45 10.47 18.32 8.07
CA VAL A 45 9.87 16.98 8.05
C VAL A 45 10.57 16.07 9.06
N LEU A 46 9.80 15.49 9.98
CA LEU A 46 10.24 14.40 10.83
C LEU A 46 9.48 13.13 10.42
N MET A 47 10.21 12.09 10.00
CA MET A 47 9.63 10.79 9.65
C MET A 47 10.00 9.74 10.71
N VAL A 48 9.01 9.06 11.27
CA VAL A 48 9.17 8.09 12.34
C VAL A 48 8.50 6.76 12.03
N SER A 49 9.22 5.67 12.33
CA SER A 49 8.74 4.28 12.29
C SER A 49 9.62 3.40 13.18
N GLY A 50 9.43 2.11 13.08
CA GLY A 50 10.26 1.12 13.76
C GLY A 50 9.75 -0.30 13.55
N SER A 51 10.35 -1.26 14.26
CA SER A 51 9.91 -2.65 14.30
C SER A 51 8.98 -2.86 15.49
N ASP A 52 7.83 -3.46 15.24
CA ASP A 52 6.97 -4.03 16.29
C ASP A 52 7.55 -5.39 16.70
N GLU A 53 8.03 -5.46 17.95
CA GLU A 53 8.87 -6.56 18.43
C GLU A 53 8.22 -7.39 19.54
N HIS A 54 6.99 -7.07 19.91
CA HIS A 54 6.27 -7.73 20.97
C HIS A 54 5.06 -8.54 20.45
N GLY A 55 4.40 -9.24 21.37
CA GLY A 55 3.17 -9.96 21.09
C GLY A 55 3.34 -11.37 20.52
N THR A 56 2.22 -12.02 20.30
CA THR A 56 2.14 -13.45 19.90
C THR A 56 2.83 -13.79 18.58
N PRO A 57 2.89 -12.93 17.55
CA PRO A 57 3.62 -13.25 16.32
C PRO A 57 5.11 -13.51 16.54
N ILE A 58 5.72 -12.81 17.50
CA ILE A 58 7.15 -12.94 17.82
C ILE A 58 7.39 -14.20 18.66
N THR A 59 6.58 -14.41 19.70
CA THR A 59 6.76 -15.55 20.60
C THR A 59 6.51 -16.88 19.89
N VAL A 60 5.49 -16.97 19.04
CA VAL A 60 5.24 -18.14 18.18
C VAL A 60 6.41 -18.40 17.22
N ALA A 61 6.97 -17.35 16.59
CA ALA A 61 8.13 -17.51 15.73
C ALA A 61 9.36 -18.01 16.50
N ALA A 62 9.61 -17.46 17.70
CA ALA A 62 10.70 -17.86 18.58
C ALA A 62 10.58 -19.33 19.03
N GLU A 63 9.41 -19.73 19.51
CA GLU A 63 9.13 -21.12 19.94
C GLU A 63 9.27 -22.11 18.78
N THR A 64 8.77 -21.75 17.59
CA THR A 64 8.89 -22.58 16.37
C THR A 64 10.34 -22.80 15.97
N GLN A 65 11.19 -21.79 16.13
CA GLN A 65 12.61 -21.85 15.79
C GLN A 65 13.50 -22.36 16.93
N GLY A 66 12.97 -22.49 18.14
CA GLY A 66 13.72 -22.90 19.32
C GLY A 66 14.75 -21.88 19.80
N ILE A 67 14.52 -20.58 19.55
CA ILE A 67 15.39 -19.45 19.95
C ILE A 67 14.61 -18.48 20.83
N SER A 68 15.32 -17.49 21.44
CA SER A 68 14.63 -16.48 22.24
C SER A 68 13.90 -15.45 21.37
N PRO A 69 12.79 -14.86 21.85
CA PRO A 69 12.13 -13.73 21.17
C PRO A 69 13.09 -12.59 20.83
N GLN A 70 14.04 -12.27 21.71
CA GLN A 70 15.06 -11.23 21.47
C GLN A 70 15.92 -11.55 20.23
N GLN A 71 16.33 -12.81 20.05
CA GLN A 71 17.12 -13.21 18.89
C GLN A 71 16.33 -13.06 17.59
N VAL A 72 15.04 -13.40 17.59
CA VAL A 72 14.15 -13.23 16.43
C VAL A 72 14.09 -11.74 16.03
N VAL A 73 13.78 -10.88 17.00
CA VAL A 73 13.58 -9.45 16.69
C VAL A 73 14.87 -8.73 16.34
N ASP A 74 16.02 -9.12 16.91
CA ASP A 74 17.31 -8.53 16.56
C ASP A 74 17.71 -8.83 15.12
N GLU A 75 17.47 -10.06 14.66
CA GLU A 75 17.71 -10.47 13.27
C GLU A 75 16.82 -9.70 12.30
N PHE A 76 15.50 -9.74 12.51
CA PHE A 76 14.56 -9.16 11.55
C PHE A 76 14.48 -7.64 11.61
N HIS A 77 14.74 -7.00 12.75
CA HIS A 77 14.87 -5.54 12.83
C HIS A 77 15.98 -5.04 11.90
N GLN A 78 17.18 -5.62 12.02
CA GLN A 78 18.32 -5.22 11.21
C GLN A 78 18.11 -5.52 9.72
N MET A 79 17.61 -6.72 9.39
CA MET A 79 17.33 -7.14 8.03
C MET A 79 16.31 -6.20 7.35
N ASN A 80 15.21 -5.92 8.02
CA ASN A 80 14.12 -5.09 7.47
C ASN A 80 14.55 -3.63 7.31
N MET A 81 15.27 -3.06 8.29
CA MET A 81 15.80 -1.70 8.19
C MET A 81 16.78 -1.59 7.01
N GLN A 82 17.72 -2.56 6.89
CA GLN A 82 18.69 -2.55 5.80
C GLN A 82 17.98 -2.68 4.42
N ALA A 83 17.02 -3.59 4.28
CA ALA A 83 16.27 -3.75 3.04
C ALA A 83 15.50 -2.47 2.63
N LEU A 84 14.97 -1.72 3.59
CA LEU A 84 14.35 -0.42 3.31
C LEU A 84 15.37 0.64 2.88
N VAL A 85 16.56 0.64 3.47
CA VAL A 85 17.67 1.51 3.05
C VAL A 85 18.16 1.14 1.65
N ASP A 86 18.31 -0.14 1.35
CA ASP A 86 18.71 -0.65 0.04
C ASP A 86 17.67 -0.35 -1.04
N LEU A 87 16.37 -0.32 -0.66
CA LEU A 87 15.29 0.18 -1.51
C LEU A 87 15.39 1.69 -1.79
N GLY A 88 16.26 2.40 -1.08
CA GLY A 88 16.41 3.85 -1.18
C GLY A 88 15.46 4.65 -0.27
N CYS A 89 14.82 4.03 0.72
CA CYS A 89 14.03 4.77 1.70
C CYS A 89 14.91 5.62 2.64
N SER A 90 14.40 6.77 3.06
CA SER A 90 15.15 7.83 3.75
C SER A 90 15.32 7.60 5.27
N TRP A 91 15.57 6.35 5.70
CA TRP A 91 15.72 6.01 7.11
C TRP A 91 17.14 6.21 7.68
N ALA A 92 18.15 6.26 6.82
CA ALA A 92 19.56 6.32 7.25
C ALA A 92 19.97 7.65 7.92
N PRO A 93 19.55 8.86 7.48
CA PRO A 93 19.95 10.10 8.12
C PRO A 93 19.08 10.41 9.34
N ALA A 94 19.71 10.45 10.52
CA ALA A 94 19.07 10.86 11.77
C ALA A 94 18.65 12.35 11.76
N LEU A 95 19.42 13.20 11.06
CA LEU A 95 19.13 14.63 10.88
C LEU A 95 19.02 14.96 9.39
N ASP A 96 18.21 15.98 9.09
CA ASP A 96 18.12 16.50 7.72
C ASP A 96 19.44 17.17 7.31
N VAL A 97 19.91 16.90 6.10
CA VAL A 97 21.16 17.47 5.56
C VAL A 97 21.10 18.98 5.37
N ARG A 98 19.89 19.59 5.30
CA ARG A 98 19.70 21.05 5.22
C ARG A 98 19.98 21.74 6.56
N GLY A 99 19.91 21.01 7.67
CA GLY A 99 20.13 21.49 9.03
C GLY A 99 19.23 20.78 10.03
N PRO A 100 19.63 20.75 11.31
CA PRO A 100 18.88 20.04 12.35
C PRO A 100 17.48 20.60 12.59
N GLU A 101 17.25 21.87 12.30
CA GLU A 101 15.95 22.52 12.42
C GLU A 101 14.92 22.04 11.37
N PHE A 102 15.39 21.38 10.31
CA PHE A 102 14.51 20.83 9.27
C PHE A 102 13.98 19.42 9.58
N GLY A 103 14.38 18.83 10.70
CA GLY A 103 13.91 17.51 11.13
C GLY A 103 14.87 16.38 10.77
N GLY A 104 14.34 15.27 10.28
CA GLY A 104 15.10 14.07 9.92
C GLY A 104 14.23 12.82 9.91
N ALA A 105 14.85 11.65 10.19
CA ALA A 105 14.15 10.39 10.27
C ALA A 105 14.71 9.50 11.39
N LEU A 106 13.83 8.66 11.98
CA LEU A 106 14.22 7.63 12.92
C LEU A 106 13.40 6.34 12.67
N PHE A 107 14.10 5.25 12.45
CA PHE A 107 13.54 3.90 12.48
C PHE A 107 14.00 3.23 13.79
N ASN A 108 13.09 3.10 14.75
CA ASN A 108 13.38 2.58 16.10
C ASN A 108 12.81 1.16 16.28
N ARG A 109 12.63 0.73 17.51
CA ARG A 109 12.08 -0.59 17.87
C ARG A 109 11.25 -0.50 19.15
N THR A 110 10.20 -1.32 19.29
CA THR A 110 9.36 -1.31 20.51
C THR A 110 10.10 -1.90 21.72
N SER A 111 11.13 -2.71 21.51
CA SER A 111 12.00 -3.20 22.60
C SER A 111 13.02 -2.16 23.12
N ASP A 112 13.07 -0.93 22.56
CA ASP A 112 13.93 0.14 23.06
C ASP A 112 13.57 0.48 24.52
N PRO A 113 14.56 0.51 25.44
CA PRO A 113 14.31 0.80 26.86
C PRO A 113 13.61 2.13 27.13
N GLU A 114 13.91 3.18 26.33
CA GLU A 114 13.27 4.49 26.45
C GLU A 114 11.80 4.44 25.98
N HIS A 115 11.51 3.68 24.91
CA HIS A 115 10.12 3.43 24.50
C HIS A 115 9.34 2.74 25.63
N LYS A 116 9.89 1.65 26.17
CA LYS A 116 9.29 0.92 27.30
C LYS A 116 8.99 1.85 28.48
N ARG A 117 9.96 2.67 28.90
CA ARG A 117 9.79 3.63 30.00
C ARG A 117 8.65 4.61 29.74
N MET A 118 8.63 5.22 28.55
CA MET A 118 7.60 6.21 28.17
C MET A 118 6.20 5.59 28.11
N VAL A 119 6.06 4.36 27.58
CA VAL A 119 4.79 3.64 27.55
C VAL A 119 4.28 3.34 28.96
N GLN A 120 5.17 2.91 29.88
CA GLN A 120 4.80 2.65 31.26
C GLN A 120 4.42 3.93 32.01
N GLU A 121 5.07 5.05 31.75
CA GLU A 121 4.71 6.35 32.30
C GLU A 121 3.32 6.80 31.82
N ASN A 122 3.05 6.70 30.51
CA ASN A 122 1.74 7.02 29.94
C ASN A 122 0.63 6.11 30.49
N PHE A 123 0.91 4.80 30.59
CA PHE A 123 -0.03 3.82 31.16
C PHE A 123 -0.39 4.19 32.59
N THR A 124 0.63 4.48 33.42
CA THR A 124 0.44 4.86 34.84
C THR A 124 -0.34 6.17 34.98
N ALA A 125 -0.08 7.15 34.09
CA ALA A 125 -0.80 8.42 34.10
C ALA A 125 -2.30 8.22 33.75
N LEU A 126 -2.60 7.40 32.75
CA LEU A 126 -3.98 7.09 32.36
C LEU A 126 -4.71 6.26 33.42
N GLU A 127 -4.01 5.32 34.08
CA GLU A 127 -4.55 4.54 35.18
C GLU A 127 -4.96 5.45 36.34
N LYS A 128 -4.05 6.33 36.81
CA LYS A 128 -4.33 7.32 37.84
C LYS A 128 -5.41 8.31 37.45
N GLY A 129 -5.54 8.63 36.18
CA GLY A 129 -6.61 9.45 35.63
C GLY A 129 -7.98 8.74 35.53
N GLY A 130 -8.06 7.43 35.83
CA GLY A 130 -9.30 6.67 35.82
C GLY A 130 -9.75 6.25 34.43
N PHE A 131 -8.85 6.23 33.43
CA PHE A 131 -9.17 5.84 32.05
C PHE A 131 -9.21 4.32 31.83
N PHE A 132 -8.88 3.52 32.84
CA PHE A 132 -9.00 2.06 32.78
C PHE A 132 -10.11 1.53 33.68
N VAL A 133 -10.73 0.43 33.24
CA VAL A 133 -11.64 -0.37 34.06
C VAL A 133 -11.15 -1.81 34.10
N ARG A 134 -11.10 -2.41 35.29
CA ARG A 134 -10.77 -3.84 35.47
C ARG A 134 -12.00 -4.68 35.14
N LYS A 135 -11.82 -5.73 34.35
CA LYS A 135 -12.84 -6.73 34.04
C LYS A 135 -12.22 -8.11 34.06
N THR A 136 -12.93 -9.06 34.64
CA THR A 136 -12.62 -10.48 34.52
C THR A 136 -13.13 -11.01 33.19
N THR A 137 -12.32 -11.75 32.46
CA THR A 137 -12.62 -12.37 31.17
C THR A 137 -12.28 -13.83 31.19
N GLU A 138 -13.00 -14.62 30.41
CA GLU A 138 -12.66 -16.03 30.18
C GLU A 138 -11.64 -16.16 29.05
N GLN A 139 -10.64 -17.04 29.23
CA GLN A 139 -9.61 -17.29 28.24
C GLN A 139 -9.18 -18.75 28.27
N TYR A 140 -8.78 -19.31 27.13
CA TYR A 140 -8.22 -20.64 27.06
C TYR A 140 -6.89 -20.73 27.81
N TYR A 141 -6.72 -21.81 28.55
CA TYR A 141 -5.54 -22.16 29.34
C TYR A 141 -5.04 -23.54 28.96
N GLU A 142 -3.76 -23.64 28.60
CA GLU A 142 -3.07 -24.91 28.35
C GLU A 142 -2.62 -25.50 29.67
N LEU A 143 -3.04 -26.73 29.99
CA LEU A 143 -2.65 -27.47 31.17
C LEU A 143 -1.67 -28.56 30.78
N ASN A 144 -0.46 -28.51 31.35
CA ASN A 144 0.54 -29.55 31.20
C ASN A 144 0.32 -30.72 32.20
N PRO A 145 0.79 -31.94 31.88
CA PRO A 145 0.64 -33.11 32.76
C PRO A 145 1.29 -32.95 34.15
N ASP A 146 2.25 -32.04 34.30
CA ASP A 146 2.91 -31.74 35.59
C ASP A 146 2.14 -30.70 36.42
N GLY A 147 0.99 -30.24 35.96
CA GLY A 147 0.16 -29.24 36.62
C GLY A 147 0.55 -27.79 36.33
N THR A 148 1.63 -27.53 35.57
CA THR A 148 1.97 -26.21 35.06
C THR A 148 1.09 -25.89 33.86
N GLY A 149 1.08 -24.61 33.42
CA GLY A 149 0.36 -24.24 32.23
C GLY A 149 0.46 -22.74 31.95
N ARG A 150 -0.19 -22.33 30.87
CA ARG A 150 -0.22 -20.92 30.45
C ARG A 150 -1.55 -20.55 29.77
N PHE A 151 -1.92 -19.30 29.83
CA PHE A 151 -2.99 -18.77 29.00
C PHE A 151 -2.59 -18.80 27.52
N LEU A 152 -3.58 -19.02 26.65
CA LEU A 152 -3.41 -19.09 25.20
C LEU A 152 -4.05 -17.86 24.53
N PRO A 153 -3.36 -16.71 24.51
CA PRO A 153 -3.89 -15.53 23.86
C PRO A 153 -3.85 -15.68 22.33
N ASP A 154 -4.89 -15.18 21.69
CA ASP A 154 -4.98 -14.94 20.23
C ASP A 154 -4.49 -16.16 19.38
N ARG A 155 -3.24 -16.10 18.90
CA ARG A 155 -2.65 -17.04 17.95
C ARG A 155 -2.07 -18.30 18.56
N TYR A 156 -2.17 -18.47 19.86
CA TYR A 156 -1.76 -19.70 20.54
C TYR A 156 -2.85 -20.77 20.57
N VAL A 157 -4.10 -20.42 20.27
CA VAL A 157 -5.21 -21.35 20.16
C VAL A 157 -5.71 -21.41 18.72
N GLU A 158 -5.97 -22.62 18.26
CA GLU A 158 -6.62 -22.90 16.98
C GLU A 158 -7.82 -23.83 17.22
N GLY A 159 -8.80 -23.79 16.32
CA GLY A 159 -9.98 -24.63 16.45
C GLY A 159 -10.88 -24.56 15.22
N THR A 160 -12.13 -25.01 15.37
CA THR A 160 -13.13 -24.93 14.31
C THR A 160 -13.87 -23.59 14.40
N CYS A 161 -13.94 -22.83 13.30
CA CYS A 161 -14.59 -21.53 13.23
C CYS A 161 -16.06 -21.60 13.67
N PRO A 162 -16.52 -20.74 14.60
CA PRO A 162 -17.93 -20.74 15.02
C PRO A 162 -18.90 -20.30 13.91
N ALA A 163 -18.43 -19.47 12.96
CA ALA A 163 -19.26 -18.89 11.89
C ALA A 163 -19.37 -19.80 10.66
N CYS A 164 -18.24 -20.31 10.11
CA CYS A 164 -18.27 -21.07 8.85
C CYS A 164 -17.94 -22.57 9.02
N GLY A 165 -17.49 -23.00 10.20
CA GLY A 165 -17.15 -24.39 10.45
C GLY A 165 -15.79 -24.86 9.89
N ALA A 166 -14.99 -23.97 9.34
CA ALA A 166 -13.64 -24.31 8.85
C ALA A 166 -12.71 -24.66 10.01
N ASP A 167 -11.89 -25.71 9.85
CA ASP A 167 -10.87 -26.10 10.81
C ASP A 167 -9.61 -25.21 10.70
N GLY A 168 -8.81 -25.15 11.77
CA GLY A 168 -7.61 -24.34 11.83
C GLY A 168 -7.88 -22.83 11.94
N ALA A 169 -9.07 -22.44 12.35
CA ALA A 169 -9.40 -21.07 12.66
C ALA A 169 -8.65 -20.62 13.92
N ARG A 170 -8.13 -19.37 13.90
CA ARG A 170 -7.35 -18.79 15.01
C ARG A 170 -8.26 -18.25 16.10
N GLY A 171 -7.69 -17.97 17.27
CA GLY A 171 -8.43 -17.44 18.42
C GLY A 171 -9.08 -16.07 18.23
N ASP A 172 -8.67 -15.30 17.25
CA ASP A 172 -9.16 -13.94 17.00
C ASP A 172 -9.91 -13.80 15.67
N GLN A 173 -9.60 -14.65 14.68
CA GLN A 173 -10.11 -14.52 13.32
C GLN A 173 -10.04 -15.83 12.53
N CYS A 174 -11.00 -16.05 11.65
CA CYS A 174 -10.99 -17.14 10.68
C CYS A 174 -10.36 -16.73 9.35
N ASP A 175 -9.29 -17.39 8.93
CA ASP A 175 -8.65 -17.13 7.63
C ASP A 175 -9.54 -17.51 6.42
N ALA A 176 -10.50 -18.44 6.62
CA ALA A 176 -11.35 -18.92 5.54
C ALA A 176 -12.52 -17.96 5.21
N CYS A 177 -13.16 -17.36 6.23
CA CYS A 177 -14.33 -16.51 6.02
C CYS A 177 -14.15 -15.06 6.50
N GLY A 178 -13.02 -14.73 7.14
CA GLY A 178 -12.73 -13.40 7.67
C GLY A 178 -13.52 -13.01 8.92
N ALA A 179 -14.34 -13.88 9.48
CA ALA A 179 -15.12 -13.59 10.68
C ALA A 179 -14.20 -13.40 11.90
N THR A 180 -14.49 -12.37 12.70
CA THR A 180 -13.86 -12.14 14.01
C THR A 180 -14.81 -12.59 15.13
N TYR A 181 -14.24 -13.12 16.19
CA TYR A 181 -14.95 -13.67 17.35
C TYR A 181 -14.04 -13.65 18.57
N GLU A 182 -14.63 -13.88 19.76
CA GLU A 182 -13.84 -14.09 20.98
C GLU A 182 -13.23 -15.52 20.96
N ALA A 183 -11.99 -15.67 21.44
CA ALA A 183 -11.28 -16.95 21.37
C ALA A 183 -12.08 -18.11 21.95
N VAL A 184 -12.81 -17.88 23.04
CA VAL A 184 -13.64 -18.88 23.73
C VAL A 184 -14.86 -19.38 22.93
N GLU A 185 -15.17 -18.73 21.80
CA GLU A 185 -16.22 -19.18 20.88
C GLU A 185 -15.76 -20.24 19.89
N LEU A 186 -14.43 -20.47 19.77
CA LEU A 186 -13.88 -21.54 18.94
C LEU A 186 -14.42 -22.91 19.37
N LYS A 187 -14.79 -23.71 18.41
CA LYS A 187 -15.14 -25.11 18.66
C LYS A 187 -13.88 -25.99 18.56
N ASN A 188 -13.80 -27.03 19.39
CA ASN A 188 -12.66 -27.96 19.43
C ASN A 188 -11.31 -27.23 19.57
N PRO A 189 -11.12 -26.38 20.58
CA PRO A 189 -9.90 -25.63 20.75
C PRO A 189 -8.71 -26.56 21.02
N VAL A 190 -7.58 -26.26 20.39
CA VAL A 190 -6.30 -26.94 20.61
C VAL A 190 -5.19 -25.90 20.77
N SER A 191 -4.22 -26.20 21.64
CA SER A 191 -3.01 -25.39 21.71
C SER A 191 -2.18 -25.60 20.44
N LYS A 192 -1.83 -24.53 19.77
CA LYS A 192 -1.01 -24.56 18.55
C LYS A 192 0.37 -25.14 18.78
N MET A 193 1.00 -24.77 19.89
CA MET A 193 2.37 -25.18 20.22
C MET A 193 2.43 -26.53 20.89
N ASN A 194 1.37 -26.97 21.57
CA ASN A 194 1.26 -28.24 22.23
C ASN A 194 -0.10 -28.92 21.96
N PRO A 195 -0.32 -29.48 20.75
CA PRO A 195 -1.63 -30.05 20.37
C PRO A 195 -2.10 -31.23 21.23
N LYS A 196 -1.25 -31.75 22.14
CA LYS A 196 -1.58 -32.84 23.06
C LYS A 196 -1.95 -32.33 24.45
N ALA A 197 -1.78 -31.06 24.74
CA ALA A 197 -2.17 -30.51 26.03
C ALA A 197 -3.68 -30.46 26.16
N GLU A 198 -4.14 -30.58 27.40
CA GLU A 198 -5.54 -30.31 27.73
C GLU A 198 -5.77 -28.80 27.71
N VAL A 199 -6.85 -28.35 27.04
CA VAL A 199 -7.22 -26.95 26.97
C VAL A 199 -8.50 -26.76 27.76
N GLU A 200 -8.47 -25.89 28.76
CA GLU A 200 -9.61 -25.52 29.59
C GLU A 200 -9.86 -24.00 29.57
N ILE A 201 -11.01 -23.55 30.04
CA ILE A 201 -11.33 -22.12 30.18
C ILE A 201 -11.01 -21.71 31.61
N ARG A 202 -10.28 -20.62 31.80
CA ARG A 202 -10.01 -19.96 33.08
C ARG A 202 -10.33 -18.48 33.05
N GLU A 203 -10.72 -17.96 34.19
CA GLU A 203 -10.89 -16.52 34.38
C GLU A 203 -9.53 -15.83 34.56
N THR A 204 -9.39 -14.66 33.95
CA THR A 204 -8.23 -13.77 34.09
C THR A 204 -8.67 -12.32 34.08
N ASP A 205 -8.02 -11.48 34.87
CA ASP A 205 -8.35 -10.08 34.98
C ASP A 205 -7.52 -9.25 33.99
N HIS A 206 -8.20 -8.36 33.26
CA HIS A 206 -7.57 -7.41 32.35
C HIS A 206 -8.01 -5.97 32.61
N LEU A 207 -7.16 -5.03 32.23
CA LEU A 207 -7.52 -3.61 32.15
C LEU A 207 -8.05 -3.29 30.75
N PHE A 208 -9.12 -2.51 30.73
CA PHE A 208 -9.80 -2.07 29.54
C PHE A 208 -9.75 -0.55 29.46
N TYR A 209 -9.21 0.00 28.39
CA TYR A 209 -9.23 1.43 28.11
C TYR A 209 -10.66 1.88 27.77
N ARG A 210 -11.12 2.93 28.43
CA ARG A 210 -12.46 3.48 28.35
C ARG A 210 -12.66 4.28 27.05
N LEU A 211 -12.64 3.59 25.88
CA LEU A 211 -12.88 4.23 24.58
C LEU A 211 -14.25 4.91 24.49
N ASP A 212 -15.24 4.40 25.23
CA ASP A 212 -16.57 4.97 25.33
C ASP A 212 -16.59 6.45 25.73
N LEU A 213 -15.61 6.91 26.51
CA LEU A 213 -15.49 8.31 26.93
C LEU A 213 -15.13 9.27 25.80
N PHE A 214 -14.57 8.77 24.71
CA PHE A 214 -14.04 9.56 23.61
C PHE A 214 -14.99 9.66 22.41
N GLN A 215 -16.14 9.00 22.44
CA GLN A 215 -17.10 8.89 21.33
C GLN A 215 -17.40 10.25 20.69
N GLU A 216 -17.89 11.21 21.49
CA GLU A 216 -18.31 12.54 21.01
C GLU A 216 -17.12 13.32 20.39
N ALA A 217 -15.97 13.31 21.06
CA ALA A 217 -14.78 14.03 20.57
C ALA A 217 -14.25 13.44 19.25
N LEU A 218 -14.28 12.10 19.10
CA LEU A 218 -13.87 11.42 17.87
C LEU A 218 -14.88 11.62 16.74
N GLU A 219 -16.17 11.66 17.00
CA GLU A 219 -17.20 12.03 16.02
C GLU A 219 -16.99 13.44 15.49
N GLN A 220 -16.72 14.40 16.38
CA GLN A 220 -16.40 15.79 16.01
C GLN A 220 -15.12 15.86 15.16
N HIS A 221 -14.08 15.11 15.54
CA HIS A 221 -12.84 15.05 14.77
C HIS A 221 -13.07 14.43 13.39
N ALA A 222 -13.71 13.27 13.30
CA ALA A 222 -14.02 12.60 12.04
C ALA A 222 -14.88 13.47 11.11
N ALA A 223 -15.83 14.23 11.66
CA ALA A 223 -16.63 15.18 10.88
C ALA A 223 -15.77 16.30 10.27
N ALA A 224 -14.77 16.79 11.00
CA ALA A 224 -13.83 17.80 10.49
C ALA A 224 -12.90 17.25 9.38
N GLN A 225 -12.63 15.95 9.34
CA GLN A 225 -11.77 15.30 8.37
C GLN A 225 -12.47 14.86 7.07
N GLN A 226 -13.77 15.07 6.93
CA GLN A 226 -14.56 14.60 5.78
C GLN A 226 -14.05 15.09 4.41
N ALA A 227 -13.42 16.25 4.34
CA ALA A 227 -12.88 16.79 3.09
C ALA A 227 -11.49 16.20 2.75
N VAL A 228 -10.78 15.62 3.73
CA VAL A 228 -9.37 15.22 3.62
C VAL A 228 -9.21 13.70 3.49
N TRP A 229 -9.92 12.93 4.31
CA TRP A 229 -9.78 11.49 4.33
C TRP A 229 -10.28 10.83 3.05
N LYS A 230 -9.59 9.76 2.62
CA LYS A 230 -10.05 8.88 1.53
C LYS A 230 -11.33 8.14 1.91
N SER A 231 -12.04 7.59 0.91
CA SER A 231 -13.33 6.91 1.08
C SER A 231 -13.23 5.70 2.02
N ASN A 232 -12.17 4.89 1.92
CA ASN A 232 -11.94 3.75 2.79
C ASN A 232 -11.77 4.19 4.25
N VAL A 233 -10.95 5.21 4.52
CA VAL A 233 -10.74 5.74 5.87
C VAL A 233 -12.05 6.22 6.49
N LYS A 234 -12.85 6.98 5.74
CA LYS A 234 -14.19 7.43 6.18
C LYS A 234 -15.09 6.26 6.54
N SER A 235 -15.17 5.26 5.67
CA SER A 235 -16.07 4.12 5.85
C SER A 235 -15.68 3.28 7.06
N TYR A 236 -14.42 2.93 7.21
CA TYR A 236 -13.93 2.15 8.36
C TYR A 236 -14.14 2.89 9.68
N THR A 237 -13.78 4.18 9.73
CA THR A 237 -13.96 5.01 10.93
C THR A 237 -15.44 5.17 11.30
N LYS A 238 -16.28 5.48 10.30
CA LYS A 238 -17.71 5.60 10.51
C LYS A 238 -18.34 4.32 11.07
N ASN A 239 -17.99 3.17 10.53
CA ASN A 239 -18.50 1.88 11.01
C ASN A 239 -18.18 1.65 12.49
N TRP A 240 -16.97 2.00 12.94
CA TRP A 240 -16.58 1.88 14.34
C TRP A 240 -17.35 2.84 15.24
N LEU A 241 -17.52 4.10 14.84
CA LEU A 241 -18.26 5.10 15.61
C LEU A 241 -19.75 4.78 15.66
N ASP A 242 -20.36 4.34 14.54
CA ASP A 242 -21.78 3.98 14.48
C ASP A 242 -22.15 2.79 15.38
N MET A 243 -21.22 1.84 15.60
CA MET A 243 -21.44 0.72 16.53
C MET A 243 -21.43 1.15 18.01
N GLY A 244 -20.98 2.36 18.31
CA GLY A 244 -20.73 2.84 19.66
C GLY A 244 -19.47 2.24 20.27
N LEU A 245 -18.54 3.10 20.68
CA LEU A 245 -17.25 2.66 21.21
C LEU A 245 -17.41 1.95 22.56
N GLN A 246 -16.75 0.82 22.70
CA GLN A 246 -16.74 0.02 23.94
C GLN A 246 -15.33 -0.01 24.53
N PRO A 247 -15.18 -0.18 25.86
CA PRO A 247 -13.90 -0.38 26.49
C PRO A 247 -13.11 -1.54 25.85
N ARG A 248 -11.82 -1.33 25.56
CA ARG A 248 -10.94 -2.31 24.91
C ARG A 248 -9.83 -2.78 25.84
N ALA A 249 -9.58 -4.09 25.87
CA ALA A 249 -8.53 -4.69 26.66
C ALA A 249 -7.14 -4.18 26.23
N VAL A 250 -6.35 -3.67 27.20
CA VAL A 250 -5.01 -3.13 27.00
C VAL A 250 -3.91 -3.92 27.70
N THR A 251 -4.25 -5.07 28.29
CA THR A 251 -3.31 -6.02 28.88
C THR A 251 -3.50 -7.41 28.28
N ARG A 252 -2.44 -8.24 28.32
CA ARG A 252 -2.45 -9.62 27.85
C ARG A 252 -1.66 -10.51 28.79
N ASP A 253 -2.09 -11.78 28.91
CA ASP A 253 -1.34 -12.84 29.60
C ASP A 253 -0.22 -13.33 28.67
N LEU A 254 0.90 -12.63 28.70
CA LEU A 254 2.05 -12.88 27.84
C LEU A 254 3.34 -12.43 28.57
N GLU A 255 4.40 -13.22 28.46
CA GLU A 255 5.68 -12.89 29.12
C GLU A 255 6.55 -11.95 28.28
N TRP A 256 6.43 -11.99 26.94
CA TRP A 256 7.21 -11.14 26.05
C TRP A 256 6.44 -9.89 25.61
N GLY A 257 6.82 -8.76 26.15
CA GLY A 257 6.20 -7.45 25.92
C GLY A 257 6.63 -6.42 26.97
N ILE A 258 5.99 -5.27 26.97
CA ILE A 258 6.19 -4.27 28.02
C ILE A 258 5.40 -4.68 29.25
N PRO A 259 6.05 -5.00 30.40
CA PRO A 259 5.34 -5.39 31.61
C PRO A 259 4.37 -4.29 32.08
N VAL A 260 3.19 -4.70 32.53
CA VAL A 260 2.20 -3.81 33.13
C VAL A 260 2.82 -3.16 34.40
N PRO A 261 2.86 -1.80 34.50
CA PRO A 261 3.53 -1.12 35.60
C PRO A 261 2.63 -1.01 36.86
N LEU A 262 2.04 -2.12 37.29
CA LEU A 262 1.21 -2.21 38.48
C LEU A 262 1.76 -3.25 39.45
N GLU A 263 1.59 -2.98 40.76
CA GLU A 263 1.99 -3.91 41.81
C GLU A 263 0.94 -5.03 42.02
N GLY A 264 1.39 -6.21 42.39
CA GLY A 264 0.57 -7.36 42.71
C GLY A 264 0.83 -8.57 41.80
N GLU A 265 0.56 -9.77 42.34
CA GLU A 265 0.79 -11.03 41.62
C GLU A 265 -0.07 -11.14 40.35
N ASP A 266 -1.26 -10.57 40.34
CA ASP A 266 -2.19 -10.56 39.19
C ASP A 266 -1.59 -9.89 37.94
N TRP A 267 -0.62 -8.98 38.10
CA TRP A 267 -0.03 -8.19 37.01
C TRP A 267 1.39 -8.64 36.62
N ALA A 268 2.03 -9.43 37.48
CA ALA A 268 3.44 -9.82 37.30
C ALA A 268 3.69 -10.64 36.01
N SER A 269 2.69 -11.39 35.54
CA SER A 269 2.74 -12.21 34.31
C SER A 269 2.06 -11.57 33.12
N LYS A 270 1.74 -10.26 33.19
CA LYS A 270 0.99 -9.58 32.12
C LYS A 270 1.82 -8.48 31.47
N CYS A 271 1.60 -8.33 30.17
CA CYS A 271 2.17 -7.25 29.38
C CYS A 271 1.06 -6.30 28.89
N VAL A 272 1.48 -5.06 28.58
CA VAL A 272 0.67 -4.13 27.82
C VAL A 272 0.40 -4.72 26.43
N TYR A 273 -0.82 -4.59 25.96
CA TYR A 273 -1.21 -5.09 24.65
C TYR A 273 -0.39 -4.43 23.54
N VAL A 274 0.20 -5.25 22.66
CA VAL A 274 1.19 -4.81 21.66
C VAL A 274 0.71 -3.63 20.81
N TRP A 275 -0.54 -3.60 20.37
CA TRP A 275 -1.01 -2.50 19.54
C TRP A 275 -1.35 -1.23 20.34
N PHE A 276 -1.64 -1.36 21.65
CA PHE A 276 -1.79 -0.21 22.52
C PHE A 276 -0.44 0.46 22.85
N GLU A 277 0.64 -0.32 22.88
CA GLU A 277 2.00 0.23 23.06
C GLU A 277 2.61 0.70 21.73
N ALA A 278 2.50 -0.07 20.64
CA ALA A 278 3.17 0.19 19.38
C ALA A 278 2.72 1.51 18.73
N VAL A 279 1.44 1.90 18.84
CA VAL A 279 0.97 3.20 18.34
C VAL A 279 1.62 4.38 19.10
N GLN A 280 2.04 4.21 20.34
CA GLN A 280 2.80 5.21 21.09
C GLN A 280 4.21 5.39 20.55
N GLY A 281 4.71 4.41 19.79
CA GLY A 281 5.98 4.44 19.11
C GLY A 281 6.21 5.69 18.28
N TYR A 282 5.18 6.24 17.68
CA TYR A 282 5.31 7.49 16.91
C TYR A 282 5.78 8.66 17.78
N SER A 283 5.16 8.86 18.94
CA SER A 283 5.53 9.95 19.85
C SER A 283 6.84 9.66 20.58
N THR A 284 7.06 8.40 21.00
CA THR A 284 8.31 8.03 21.67
C THR A 284 9.50 8.10 20.73
N CYS A 285 9.36 7.73 19.44
CA CYS A 285 10.38 7.92 18.42
C CYS A 285 10.80 9.38 18.29
N ALA A 286 9.84 10.30 18.20
CA ALA A 286 10.15 11.73 18.10
C ALA A 286 10.91 12.25 19.32
N ARG A 287 10.51 11.79 20.52
CA ARG A 287 11.20 12.13 21.78
C ARG A 287 12.63 11.55 21.82
N ILE A 288 12.79 10.28 21.45
CA ILE A 288 14.08 9.60 21.38
C ILE A 288 14.98 10.26 20.34
N TRP A 289 14.44 10.63 19.16
CA TRP A 289 15.15 11.38 18.13
C TRP A 289 15.67 12.71 18.67
N SER A 290 14.82 13.49 19.37
CA SER A 290 15.24 14.75 20.01
C SER A 290 16.30 14.54 21.08
N ALA A 291 16.13 13.56 21.97
CA ALA A 291 17.09 13.28 23.05
C ALA A 291 18.46 12.88 22.48
N ARG A 292 18.51 12.01 21.48
CA ARG A 292 19.77 11.57 20.83
C ARG A 292 20.51 12.72 20.11
N ASN A 293 19.78 13.69 19.61
CA ASN A 293 20.31 14.81 18.83
C ASN A 293 20.30 16.16 19.59
N ALA A 294 19.96 16.18 20.88
CA ALA A 294 19.68 17.38 21.67
C ALA A 294 20.74 18.49 21.58
N LYS A 295 22.03 18.13 21.47
CA LYS A 295 23.14 19.10 21.36
C LYS A 295 23.13 19.90 20.04
N GLN A 296 22.47 19.39 19.02
CA GLN A 296 22.41 19.98 17.67
C GLN A 296 21.06 20.64 17.39
N LEU A 297 20.04 20.30 18.20
CA LEU A 297 18.67 20.75 17.98
C LEU A 297 18.41 22.10 18.69
N PRO A 298 17.53 22.93 18.11
CA PRO A 298 17.31 24.30 18.61
C PRO A 298 16.72 24.36 20.02
N ASP A 299 15.83 23.43 20.41
CA ASP A 299 15.20 23.35 21.72
C ASP A 299 15.71 22.14 22.54
N GLY A 300 16.87 21.57 22.16
CA GLY A 300 17.43 20.39 22.81
C GLY A 300 16.47 19.20 22.77
N GLU A 301 16.29 18.55 23.93
CA GLU A 301 15.40 17.39 24.08
C GLU A 301 13.92 17.69 23.80
N ASP A 302 13.52 18.95 23.93
CA ASP A 302 12.12 19.38 23.72
C ASP A 302 11.77 19.68 22.27
N THR A 303 12.71 19.60 21.34
CA THR A 303 12.50 19.95 19.92
C THR A 303 11.39 19.12 19.27
N TRP A 304 11.16 17.86 19.70
CA TRP A 304 10.06 17.02 19.20
C TRP A 304 8.69 17.70 19.31
N LYS A 305 8.48 18.60 20.27
CA LYS A 305 7.23 19.32 20.51
C LYS A 305 6.82 20.15 19.27
N ARG A 306 7.77 20.61 18.47
CA ARG A 306 7.49 21.35 17.23
C ARG A 306 6.69 20.53 16.22
N TRP A 307 6.86 19.21 16.22
CA TRP A 307 6.13 18.29 15.35
C TRP A 307 4.91 17.64 16.01
N TRP A 308 4.73 17.84 17.34
CA TRP A 308 3.66 17.16 18.07
C TRP A 308 2.62 18.11 18.66
N ASN A 309 3.05 19.26 19.15
CA ASN A 309 2.16 20.14 19.89
C ASN A 309 1.59 21.24 18.98
N ILE A 310 0.33 21.58 19.24
CA ILE A 310 -0.29 22.77 18.67
C ILE A 310 0.44 23.99 19.26
N ALA A 311 0.91 24.89 18.41
CA ALA A 311 1.62 26.09 18.83
C ALA A 311 0.69 27.05 19.62
N GLU A 312 1.28 27.99 20.36
CA GLU A 312 0.52 28.96 21.16
C GLU A 312 -0.40 29.87 20.35
N ASP A 313 -0.08 30.10 19.10
CA ASP A 313 -0.92 30.85 18.15
C ASP A 313 -2.03 30.01 17.49
N GLY A 314 -2.13 28.72 17.84
CA GLY A 314 -3.08 27.77 17.30
C GLY A 314 -2.64 27.06 16.02
N THR A 315 -1.44 27.34 15.50
CA THR A 315 -0.89 26.64 14.35
C THR A 315 -0.65 25.18 14.70
N LYS A 316 -1.19 24.28 13.87
CA LYS A 316 -1.07 22.82 14.05
C LYS A 316 0.03 22.26 13.17
N PRO A 317 0.91 21.39 13.70
CA PRO A 317 1.77 20.57 12.85
C PRO A 317 0.90 19.63 12.04
N ARG A 318 1.35 19.29 10.82
CA ARG A 318 0.62 18.38 9.93
C ARG A 318 1.09 16.96 10.17
N HIS A 319 0.19 16.12 10.71
CA HIS A 319 0.44 14.70 11.00
C HIS A 319 -0.13 13.82 9.89
N LEU A 320 0.72 13.02 9.25
CA LEU A 320 0.37 12.09 8.18
C LEU A 320 0.70 10.66 8.64
N TYR A 321 -0.31 9.79 8.72
CA TYR A 321 -0.15 8.40 9.15
C TYR A 321 -0.30 7.45 7.97
N PHE A 322 0.81 6.82 7.55
CA PHE A 322 0.85 5.86 6.45
C PHE A 322 0.73 4.43 6.96
N LEU A 323 -0.24 3.69 6.42
CA LEU A 323 -0.60 2.35 6.90
C LEU A 323 -1.40 1.55 5.86
N GLY A 324 -1.49 0.24 6.07
CA GLY A 324 -2.44 -0.61 5.37
C GLY A 324 -3.86 -0.48 5.95
N LYS A 325 -4.89 -0.69 5.14
CA LYS A 325 -6.32 -0.52 5.49
C LYS A 325 -6.76 -1.18 6.80
N ASP A 326 -6.13 -2.29 7.20
CA ASP A 326 -6.43 -3.01 8.45
C ASP A 326 -6.19 -2.17 9.70
N ASN A 327 -5.25 -1.22 9.62
CA ASN A 327 -4.83 -0.39 10.73
C ASN A 327 -5.62 0.92 10.83
N ILE A 328 -6.59 1.17 9.94
CA ILE A 328 -7.39 2.41 9.95
C ILE A 328 -8.01 2.66 11.33
N PRO A 329 -8.75 1.71 11.96
CA PRO A 329 -9.39 1.97 13.26
C PRO A 329 -8.40 2.29 14.38
N PHE A 330 -7.18 1.72 14.32
CA PHE A 330 -6.14 2.04 15.29
C PHE A 330 -5.66 3.48 15.19
N HIS A 331 -5.67 4.08 14.00
CA HIS A 331 -5.14 5.41 13.75
C HIS A 331 -6.20 6.51 13.69
N THR A 332 -7.47 6.15 13.51
CA THR A 332 -8.59 7.11 13.49
C THR A 332 -9.48 7.05 14.72
N VAL A 333 -9.31 6.03 15.57
CA VAL A 333 -10.10 5.84 16.79
C VAL A 333 -9.21 5.65 18.02
N ILE A 334 -8.41 4.57 18.06
CA ILE A 334 -7.67 4.17 19.28
C ILE A 334 -6.53 5.16 19.58
N TRP A 335 -5.71 5.49 18.60
CA TRP A 335 -4.60 6.42 18.78
C TRP A 335 -5.05 7.85 19.08
N PRO A 336 -6.01 8.44 18.36
CA PRO A 336 -6.58 9.73 18.74
C PRO A 336 -7.18 9.74 20.16
N ALA A 337 -7.91 8.69 20.55
CA ALA A 337 -8.43 8.56 21.91
C ALA A 337 -7.29 8.55 22.94
N LEU A 338 -6.19 7.85 22.65
CA LEU A 338 -5.03 7.80 23.54
C LEU A 338 -4.35 9.18 23.66
N LEU A 339 -4.17 9.91 22.55
CA LEU A 339 -3.64 11.28 22.57
C LEU A 339 -4.54 12.24 23.37
N LEU A 340 -5.87 12.13 23.19
CA LEU A 340 -6.82 12.92 23.97
C LEU A 340 -6.75 12.59 25.45
N GLY A 341 -6.66 11.31 25.82
CA GLY A 341 -6.46 10.87 27.20
C GLY A 341 -5.17 11.41 27.83
N LEU A 342 -4.05 11.34 27.08
CA LEU A 342 -2.76 11.88 27.51
C LEU A 342 -2.80 13.40 27.67
N ASN A 343 -3.39 14.13 26.74
CA ASN A 343 -3.61 15.57 26.87
C ASN A 343 -4.44 15.90 28.13
N HIS A 344 -5.43 15.09 28.43
CA HIS A 344 -6.33 15.24 29.55
C HIS A 344 -5.58 15.09 30.89
N VAL A 345 -4.86 13.99 31.08
CA VAL A 345 -4.09 13.73 32.32
C VAL A 345 -2.92 14.72 32.48
N ASN A 346 -2.32 15.18 31.40
CA ASN A 346 -1.25 16.20 31.45
C ASN A 346 -1.74 17.56 31.99
N LYS A 347 -3.05 17.83 31.91
CA LYS A 347 -3.71 18.99 32.51
C LYS A 347 -4.17 18.74 33.95
N GLY A 348 -3.94 17.57 34.52
CA GLY A 348 -4.42 17.16 35.82
C GLY A 348 -5.91 16.85 35.88
N LEU A 349 -6.55 16.60 34.71
CA LEU A 349 -7.95 16.20 34.58
C LEU A 349 -8.08 14.67 34.66
N THR A 350 -9.29 14.19 34.91
CA THR A 350 -9.61 12.75 35.07
C THR A 350 -10.69 12.30 34.09
N ALA A 351 -10.93 11.00 34.00
CA ALA A 351 -11.97 10.40 33.19
C ALA A 351 -13.41 10.88 33.52
N SER A 352 -13.58 11.61 34.64
CA SER A 352 -14.86 12.22 35.04
C SER A 352 -15.08 13.60 34.42
N ASP A 353 -14.04 14.20 33.86
CA ASP A 353 -14.14 15.52 33.22
C ASP A 353 -14.44 15.37 31.72
N PRO A 354 -15.14 16.34 31.11
CA PRO A 354 -15.50 16.25 29.69
C PRO A 354 -14.27 16.23 28.75
N ILE A 355 -14.21 15.25 27.87
CA ILE A 355 -13.13 15.14 26.85
C ILE A 355 -13.37 16.21 25.77
N LYS A 356 -12.32 16.90 25.38
CA LYS A 356 -12.34 17.96 24.35
C LYS A 356 -11.23 17.74 23.33
N LEU A 357 -11.45 18.25 22.12
CA LEU A 357 -10.42 18.32 21.08
C LEU A 357 -9.23 19.20 21.55
N PRO A 358 -7.99 18.91 21.09
CA PRO A 358 -6.79 19.55 21.60
C PRO A 358 -6.69 21.03 21.18
N GLY A 359 -6.15 21.84 22.07
CA GLY A 359 -5.83 23.26 21.89
C GLY A 359 -4.33 23.54 21.98
N PRO A 360 -3.94 24.83 22.03
CA PRO A 360 -2.52 25.24 22.13
C PRO A 360 -1.78 24.56 23.28
N GLY A 361 -0.54 24.15 23.00
CA GLY A 361 0.34 23.43 23.94
C GLY A 361 0.08 21.91 24.02
N GLU A 362 -1.02 21.41 23.46
CA GLU A 362 -1.41 20.00 23.50
C GLU A 362 -0.94 19.23 22.27
N LEU A 363 -0.86 17.89 22.42
CA LEU A 363 -0.58 16.96 21.33
C LEU A 363 -1.67 17.06 20.25
N ALA A 364 -1.29 17.32 19.02
CA ALA A 364 -2.20 17.40 17.89
C ALA A 364 -2.69 15.99 17.50
N LEU A 365 -3.90 15.92 16.92
CA LEU A 365 -4.41 14.72 16.28
C LEU A 365 -3.96 14.67 14.81
N GLU A 366 -4.22 13.54 14.15
CA GLU A 366 -3.89 13.36 12.75
C GLU A 366 -4.55 14.40 11.83
N SER A 367 -3.78 14.86 10.85
CA SER A 367 -4.28 15.73 9.78
C SER A 367 -4.79 14.91 8.60
N ASN A 368 -4.16 13.77 8.34
CA ASN A 368 -4.59 12.80 7.32
C ASN A 368 -4.05 11.40 7.63
N VAL A 369 -4.79 10.40 7.13
CA VAL A 369 -4.42 8.97 7.19
C VAL A 369 -4.42 8.42 5.76
N PRO A 370 -3.32 8.55 5.00
CA PRO A 370 -3.20 7.99 3.65
C PRO A 370 -3.08 6.46 3.69
N ALA A 371 -4.18 5.79 4.05
CA ALA A 371 -4.23 4.33 4.07
C ALA A 371 -4.21 3.76 2.66
N MET A 372 -3.47 2.65 2.50
CA MET A 372 -3.38 1.89 1.25
C MET A 372 -4.15 0.57 1.35
N ASP A 373 -4.73 0.15 0.26
CA ASP A 373 -5.30 -1.18 0.08
C ASP A 373 -4.18 -2.22 -0.13
N TYR A 374 -4.51 -3.46 -0.52
CA TYR A 374 -3.50 -4.50 -0.65
C TYR A 374 -2.87 -4.55 -2.04
N LEU A 375 -1.56 -4.80 -2.06
CA LEU A 375 -0.94 -5.39 -3.22
C LEU A 375 -1.12 -6.91 -3.13
N MET A 376 -1.71 -7.50 -4.17
CA MET A 376 -1.85 -8.95 -4.33
C MET A 376 -0.65 -9.50 -5.09
N LEU A 377 -0.48 -10.81 -5.09
CA LEU A 377 0.51 -11.52 -5.89
C LEU A 377 -0.20 -12.56 -6.74
N ALA A 378 -0.27 -12.33 -8.06
CA ALA A 378 -0.96 -13.18 -9.01
C ALA A 378 -2.40 -13.56 -8.56
N GLY A 379 -3.16 -12.54 -8.13
CA GLY A 379 -4.54 -12.67 -7.65
C GLY A 379 -4.71 -13.18 -6.21
N GLY A 380 -3.62 -13.56 -5.52
CA GLY A 380 -3.64 -14.02 -4.12
C GLY A 380 -3.04 -13.01 -3.14
N GLN A 381 -3.44 -13.06 -1.88
CA GLN A 381 -2.80 -12.26 -0.83
C GLN A 381 -1.39 -12.77 -0.53
N PHE A 382 -0.44 -11.85 -0.34
CA PHE A 382 0.87 -12.19 0.21
C PHE A 382 0.73 -12.93 1.54
N SER A 383 1.45 -14.03 1.71
CA SER A 383 1.38 -14.86 2.91
C SER A 383 2.73 -15.46 3.25
N LYS A 384 3.27 -15.09 4.42
CA LYS A 384 4.50 -15.68 4.96
C LYS A 384 4.33 -17.18 5.24
N SER A 385 3.22 -17.57 5.86
CA SER A 385 2.95 -18.95 6.25
C SER A 385 2.74 -19.90 5.08
N ARG A 386 2.16 -19.39 3.97
CA ARG A 386 1.93 -20.17 2.74
C ARG A 386 3.10 -20.10 1.76
N LYS A 387 4.21 -19.42 2.11
CA LYS A 387 5.36 -19.16 1.23
C LYS A 387 4.96 -18.49 -0.12
N HIS A 388 3.86 -17.73 -0.11
CA HIS A 388 3.37 -16.99 -1.26
C HIS A 388 3.76 -15.51 -1.11
N ALA A 389 5.04 -15.23 -1.38
CA ALA A 389 5.60 -13.90 -1.22
C ALA A 389 6.85 -13.70 -2.07
N ILE A 390 7.06 -12.47 -2.52
CA ILE A 390 8.33 -12.00 -3.08
C ILE A 390 8.99 -11.14 -1.99
N TRP A 391 10.13 -11.61 -1.48
CA TRP A 391 10.83 -10.96 -0.39
C TRP A 391 11.66 -9.78 -0.88
N LEU A 392 11.58 -8.65 -0.19
CA LEU A 392 12.29 -7.44 -0.57
C LEU A 392 13.81 -7.63 -0.66
N PRO A 393 14.51 -8.26 0.32
CA PRO A 393 15.95 -8.48 0.20
C PRO A 393 16.31 -9.26 -1.07
N SER A 394 15.66 -10.39 -1.30
CA SER A 394 15.90 -11.24 -2.48
C SER A 394 15.57 -10.55 -3.81
N PHE A 395 14.58 -9.67 -3.83
CA PHE A 395 14.29 -8.86 -5.02
C PHE A 395 15.43 -7.88 -5.32
N LEU A 396 15.92 -7.18 -4.29
CA LEU A 396 16.97 -6.16 -4.45
C LEU A 396 18.34 -6.72 -4.79
N GLU A 397 18.59 -7.99 -4.52
CA GLU A 397 19.80 -8.69 -5.00
C GLU A 397 19.82 -8.85 -6.53
N ARG A 398 18.67 -8.82 -7.18
CA ARG A 398 18.51 -9.14 -8.61
C ARG A 398 18.11 -7.94 -9.47
N PHE A 399 17.41 -6.97 -8.88
CA PHE A 399 16.88 -5.84 -9.61
C PHE A 399 17.24 -4.51 -8.95
N PRO A 400 17.52 -3.46 -9.74
CA PRO A 400 17.73 -2.12 -9.20
C PRO A 400 16.52 -1.62 -8.41
N ALA A 401 16.76 -0.97 -7.27
CA ALA A 401 15.73 -0.46 -6.39
C ALA A 401 14.72 0.45 -7.10
N ASP A 402 15.19 1.33 -7.97
CA ASP A 402 14.32 2.29 -8.67
C ASP A 402 13.34 1.64 -9.65
N THR A 403 13.65 0.44 -10.19
CA THR A 403 12.70 -0.30 -11.03
C THR A 403 11.51 -0.81 -10.21
N LEU A 404 11.79 -1.28 -8.98
CA LEU A 404 10.73 -1.68 -8.04
C LEU A 404 9.94 -0.45 -7.58
N ARG A 405 10.61 0.63 -7.19
CA ARG A 405 9.95 1.87 -6.75
C ARG A 405 9.03 2.43 -7.83
N TYR A 406 9.49 2.45 -9.08
CA TYR A 406 8.66 2.85 -10.23
C TYR A 406 7.44 1.95 -10.39
N PHE A 407 7.65 0.64 -10.44
CA PHE A 407 6.56 -0.32 -10.66
C PHE A 407 5.50 -0.21 -9.56
N LEU A 408 5.91 -0.26 -8.29
CA LEU A 408 4.99 -0.17 -7.16
C LEU A 408 4.27 1.18 -7.10
N SER A 409 4.93 2.28 -7.47
CA SER A 409 4.28 3.60 -7.56
C SER A 409 3.23 3.65 -8.68
N ALA A 410 3.51 3.03 -9.84
CA ALA A 410 2.59 2.95 -10.98
C ALA A 410 1.40 2.01 -10.72
N GLN A 411 1.50 1.11 -9.74
CA GLN A 411 0.48 0.14 -9.32
C GLN A 411 0.06 0.34 -7.86
N MET A 412 0.31 1.52 -7.28
CA MET A 412 0.06 1.77 -5.86
C MET A 412 -1.42 1.53 -5.52
N PRO A 413 -1.71 0.72 -4.49
CA PRO A 413 -3.08 0.36 -4.12
C PRO A 413 -3.76 1.47 -3.30
N GLU A 414 -3.98 2.65 -3.90
CA GLU A 414 -4.43 3.86 -3.20
C GLU A 414 -5.91 3.84 -2.85
N GLU A 415 -6.76 3.20 -3.66
CA GLU A 415 -8.22 3.20 -3.52
C GLU A 415 -8.84 1.81 -3.68
N LYS A 416 -8.08 0.86 -4.20
CA LYS A 416 -8.46 -0.54 -4.39
C LYS A 416 -7.23 -1.41 -4.42
N ASP A 417 -7.41 -2.70 -4.18
CA ASP A 417 -6.36 -3.69 -4.30
C ASP A 417 -5.74 -3.65 -5.70
N SER A 418 -4.44 -3.83 -5.79
CA SER A 418 -3.67 -3.95 -7.03
C SER A 418 -2.95 -5.29 -7.05
N ASP A 419 -2.38 -5.69 -8.20
CA ASP A 419 -1.73 -6.98 -8.34
C ASP A 419 -0.29 -6.85 -8.83
N PHE A 420 0.57 -7.78 -8.43
CA PHE A 420 1.92 -7.94 -8.94
C PHE A 420 1.97 -9.21 -9.78
N THR A 421 2.38 -9.06 -11.04
CA THR A 421 2.79 -10.18 -11.91
C THR A 421 4.12 -9.84 -12.57
N TRP A 422 4.93 -10.87 -12.86
CA TRP A 422 6.23 -10.66 -13.54
C TRP A 422 6.05 -10.13 -14.97
N ASP A 423 5.00 -10.56 -15.68
CA ASP A 423 4.67 -10.07 -17.03
C ASP A 423 4.42 -8.56 -17.02
N GLU A 424 3.60 -8.08 -16.08
CA GLU A 424 3.29 -6.66 -15.97
C GLU A 424 4.50 -5.85 -15.50
N PHE A 425 5.29 -6.39 -14.56
CA PHE A 425 6.54 -5.77 -14.12
C PHE A 425 7.48 -5.54 -15.32
N VAL A 426 7.79 -6.60 -16.08
CA VAL A 426 8.67 -6.52 -17.25
C VAL A 426 8.09 -5.59 -18.31
N ALA A 427 6.79 -5.67 -18.59
CA ALA A 427 6.13 -4.82 -19.58
C ALA A 427 6.21 -3.33 -19.20
N LYS A 428 5.95 -2.96 -17.95
CA LYS A 428 6.04 -1.56 -17.50
C LYS A 428 7.47 -1.03 -17.53
N ILE A 429 8.44 -1.83 -17.08
CA ILE A 429 9.86 -1.42 -17.13
C ILE A 429 10.33 -1.24 -18.58
N ASN A 430 10.05 -2.19 -19.45
CA ASN A 430 10.55 -2.15 -20.83
C ASN A 430 9.83 -1.11 -21.69
N ASN A 431 8.49 -1.01 -21.60
CA ASN A 431 7.69 -0.24 -22.55
C ASN A 431 7.47 1.21 -22.09
N VAL A 432 7.44 1.47 -20.79
CA VAL A 432 7.21 2.82 -20.27
C VAL A 432 8.52 3.42 -19.73
N LEU A 433 9.14 2.78 -18.75
CA LEU A 433 10.32 3.36 -18.12
C LEU A 433 11.48 3.45 -19.11
N ASN A 434 11.81 2.38 -19.79
CA ASN A 434 12.94 2.32 -20.73
C ASN A 434 12.60 2.96 -22.09
N ALA A 435 11.50 2.55 -22.73
CA ALA A 435 11.15 3.01 -24.08
C ALA A 435 10.64 4.47 -24.13
N ASN A 436 9.99 4.99 -23.05
CA ASN A 436 9.58 6.40 -22.99
C ASN A 436 10.70 7.24 -22.34
N LEU A 437 10.89 7.13 -21.02
CA LEU A 437 11.80 8.00 -20.27
C LEU A 437 13.28 7.76 -20.63
N GLY A 438 13.72 6.51 -20.60
CA GLY A 438 15.12 6.15 -20.91
C GLY A 438 15.53 6.56 -22.31
N ASN A 439 14.69 6.28 -23.31
CA ASN A 439 14.95 6.65 -24.71
C ASN A 439 14.95 8.16 -24.92
N PHE A 440 13.99 8.89 -24.33
CA PHE A 440 13.95 10.37 -24.39
C PHE A 440 15.25 10.97 -23.87
N VAL A 441 15.61 10.64 -22.64
CA VAL A 441 16.80 11.16 -21.97
C VAL A 441 18.06 10.83 -22.77
N HIS A 442 18.22 9.56 -23.19
CA HIS A 442 19.40 9.14 -23.96
C HIS A 442 19.56 9.90 -25.27
N ARG A 443 18.46 10.12 -26.00
CA ARG A 443 18.47 10.88 -27.26
C ARG A 443 18.83 12.35 -27.04
N VAL A 444 18.23 13.00 -26.06
CA VAL A 444 18.51 14.40 -25.73
C VAL A 444 19.97 14.61 -25.36
N LEU A 445 20.49 13.77 -24.45
CA LEU A 445 21.87 13.85 -23.97
C LEU A 445 22.89 13.54 -25.09
N THR A 446 22.60 12.54 -25.94
CA THR A 446 23.46 12.18 -27.07
C THR A 446 23.52 13.29 -28.12
N LEU A 447 22.41 13.99 -28.38
CA LEU A 447 22.40 15.12 -29.30
C LEU A 447 23.13 16.32 -28.71
N GLY A 448 22.88 16.63 -27.42
CA GLY A 448 23.55 17.73 -26.72
C GLY A 448 25.08 17.56 -26.69
N ALA A 449 25.58 16.35 -26.46
CA ALA A 449 27.01 16.06 -26.43
C ALA A 449 27.72 16.26 -27.79
N ARG A 450 26.98 16.40 -28.89
CA ARG A 450 27.53 16.68 -30.24
C ARG A 450 27.62 18.15 -30.59
N LEU A 451 27.08 19.03 -29.76
CA LEU A 451 27.12 20.46 -30.00
C LEU A 451 28.49 21.04 -29.65
N PRO A 452 29.02 21.99 -30.46
CA PRO A 452 30.24 22.69 -30.11
C PRO A 452 29.98 23.61 -28.91
N VAL A 453 30.87 23.57 -27.93
CA VAL A 453 30.80 24.38 -26.71
C VAL A 453 32.13 25.05 -26.46
N GLU A 454 32.09 26.38 -26.25
CA GLU A 454 33.25 27.14 -25.78
C GLU A 454 33.62 26.68 -24.35
N PRO A 455 34.90 26.69 -23.98
CA PRO A 455 35.32 26.28 -22.64
C PRO A 455 34.57 27.03 -21.53
N GLY A 456 33.80 26.30 -20.68
CA GLY A 456 33.00 26.88 -19.58
C GLY A 456 31.63 27.42 -19.98
N GLY A 457 31.22 27.28 -21.25
CA GLY A 457 29.90 27.66 -21.74
C GLY A 457 28.86 26.55 -21.75
N SER A 458 27.61 26.89 -22.03
CA SER A 458 26.51 25.95 -22.34
C SER A 458 26.06 26.17 -23.77
N PRO A 459 25.83 25.15 -24.59
CA PRO A 459 25.34 25.31 -25.95
C PRO A 459 23.94 25.91 -26.02
N PHE A 460 23.23 26.02 -24.87
CA PHE A 460 21.82 26.36 -24.81
C PHE A 460 21.52 27.78 -24.31
N THR A 461 22.51 28.58 -23.96
CA THR A 461 22.33 29.84 -23.18
C THR A 461 21.51 30.91 -23.90
N ILE A 462 21.31 30.82 -25.22
CA ILE A 462 20.72 31.89 -26.03
C ILE A 462 19.27 31.62 -26.47
N HIS A 463 18.76 30.39 -26.29
CA HIS A 463 17.55 29.93 -27.00
C HIS A 463 16.31 29.68 -26.12
N ASP A 464 16.40 29.92 -24.81
CA ASP A 464 15.30 29.63 -23.85
C ASP A 464 14.05 30.53 -24.07
N ALA A 465 14.19 31.70 -24.71
CA ALA A 465 13.09 32.63 -24.97
C ALA A 465 12.49 32.50 -26.37
N HIS A 466 12.85 31.49 -27.16
CA HIS A 466 12.39 31.37 -28.54
C HIS A 466 10.86 31.18 -28.62
N PRO A 467 10.13 31.88 -29.50
CA PRO A 467 8.66 31.82 -29.56
C PRO A 467 8.09 30.45 -29.79
N SER A 468 8.80 29.57 -30.54
CA SER A 468 8.32 28.20 -30.85
C SER A 468 8.19 27.28 -29.63
N THR A 469 8.84 27.61 -28.50
CA THR A 469 8.80 26.77 -27.28
C THR A 469 7.89 27.33 -26.19
N GLN A 470 7.31 28.53 -26.34
CA GLN A 470 6.53 29.19 -25.28
C GLN A 470 5.25 28.43 -24.92
N ALA A 471 4.51 27.91 -25.91
CA ALA A 471 3.32 27.11 -25.67
C ALA A 471 3.65 25.79 -24.95
N LEU A 472 4.77 25.14 -25.32
CA LEU A 472 5.25 23.91 -24.71
C LEU A 472 5.70 24.12 -23.25
N LYS A 473 6.33 25.26 -22.93
CA LYS A 473 6.68 25.63 -21.56
C LYS A 473 5.45 25.72 -20.67
N LYS A 474 4.40 26.41 -21.18
CA LYS A 474 3.14 26.53 -20.45
C LYS A 474 2.49 25.17 -20.19
N GLU A 475 2.52 24.24 -21.14
CA GLU A 475 2.03 22.88 -20.96
C GLU A 475 2.78 22.13 -19.85
N VAL A 476 4.11 22.31 -19.75
CA VAL A 476 4.93 21.74 -18.68
C VAL A 476 4.62 22.39 -17.32
N GLU A 477 4.37 23.72 -17.27
CA GLU A 477 3.95 24.41 -16.05
C GLU A 477 2.58 23.92 -15.56
N GLU A 478 1.62 23.72 -16.45
CA GLU A 478 0.31 23.15 -16.12
C GLU A 478 0.46 21.72 -15.58
N ALA A 479 1.30 20.89 -16.21
CA ALA A 479 1.61 19.55 -15.71
C ALA A 479 2.31 19.56 -14.32
N PHE A 480 3.19 20.56 -14.06
CA PHE A 480 3.84 20.73 -12.77
C PHE A 480 2.84 21.02 -11.65
N GLU A 481 1.87 21.90 -11.88
CA GLU A 481 0.80 22.19 -10.92
C GLU A 481 -0.05 20.94 -10.64
N GLU A 482 -0.37 20.17 -11.70
CA GLU A 482 -1.10 18.91 -11.58
C GLU A 482 -0.32 17.87 -10.75
N ILE A 483 0.97 17.64 -11.04
CA ILE A 483 1.85 16.73 -10.28
C ILE A 483 1.91 17.15 -8.82
N THR A 484 2.07 18.46 -8.56
CA THR A 484 2.14 19.01 -7.21
C THR A 484 0.84 18.75 -6.44
N SER A 485 -0.31 19.03 -7.07
CA SER A 485 -1.63 18.78 -6.50
C SER A 485 -1.86 17.30 -6.18
N HIS A 486 -1.44 16.39 -7.06
CA HIS A 486 -1.53 14.95 -6.83
C HIS A 486 -0.70 14.52 -5.63
N LEU A 487 0.56 14.98 -5.50
CA LEU A 487 1.42 14.65 -4.36
C LEU A 487 0.87 15.22 -3.04
N GLN A 488 0.34 16.43 -3.04
CA GLN A 488 -0.32 17.04 -1.88
C GLN A 488 -1.57 16.27 -1.45
N SER A 489 -2.26 15.63 -2.41
CA SER A 489 -3.45 14.82 -2.18
C SER A 489 -3.16 13.33 -1.97
N HIS A 490 -1.88 12.94 -1.85
CA HIS A 490 -1.44 11.55 -1.70
C HIS A 490 -1.91 10.62 -2.84
N ARG A 491 -1.93 11.14 -4.08
CA ARG A 491 -2.27 10.43 -5.32
C ARG A 491 -0.99 10.18 -6.12
N TYR A 492 -0.16 9.28 -5.63
CA TYR A 492 1.19 9.05 -6.14
C TYR A 492 1.19 8.43 -7.54
N ARG A 493 0.23 7.54 -7.81
CA ARG A 493 0.06 6.92 -9.13
C ARG A 493 -0.23 7.96 -10.20
N ASP A 494 -1.15 8.88 -9.92
CA ASP A 494 -1.51 9.95 -10.86
C ASP A 494 -0.35 10.94 -11.03
N ALA A 495 0.34 11.31 -9.95
CA ALA A 495 1.53 12.15 -10.02
C ALA A 495 2.62 11.54 -10.91
N LEU A 496 2.91 10.24 -10.75
CA LEU A 496 3.88 9.53 -11.60
C LEU A 496 3.42 9.47 -13.06
N GLN A 497 2.14 9.26 -13.30
CA GLN A 497 1.56 9.26 -14.65
C GLN A 497 1.75 10.62 -15.34
N SER A 498 1.48 11.73 -14.64
CA SER A 498 1.68 13.09 -15.17
C SER A 498 3.17 13.37 -15.43
N ILE A 499 4.10 12.88 -14.57
CA ILE A 499 5.55 12.95 -14.83
C ILE A 499 5.91 12.21 -16.13
N MET A 500 5.39 11.00 -16.34
CA MET A 500 5.64 10.21 -17.55
C MET A 500 5.02 10.85 -18.79
N ALA A 501 3.92 11.59 -18.66
CA ALA A 501 3.33 12.36 -19.75
C ALA A 501 4.25 13.52 -20.21
N VAL A 502 4.94 14.20 -19.29
CA VAL A 502 5.96 15.23 -19.65
C VAL A 502 7.13 14.58 -20.41
N SER A 503 7.57 13.39 -20.04
CA SER A 503 8.56 12.63 -20.82
C SER A 503 8.07 12.33 -22.25
N GLN A 504 6.80 11.96 -22.39
CA GLN A 504 6.15 11.73 -23.67
C GLN A 504 6.10 13.00 -24.53
N LEU A 505 5.73 14.15 -23.93
CA LEU A 505 5.77 15.47 -24.58
C LEU A 505 7.17 15.77 -25.13
N GLY A 506 8.21 15.51 -24.33
CA GLY A 506 9.60 15.63 -24.76
C GLY A 506 9.94 14.75 -25.96
N ASN A 507 9.51 13.49 -25.97
CA ASN A 507 9.70 12.58 -27.11
C ASN A 507 8.99 13.11 -28.39
N GLN A 508 7.75 13.60 -28.25
CA GLN A 508 6.98 14.16 -29.36
C GLN A 508 7.65 15.43 -29.91
N THR A 509 8.07 16.34 -29.04
CA THR A 509 8.80 17.56 -29.43
C THR A 509 10.07 17.19 -30.19
N LEU A 510 10.85 16.25 -29.68
CA LEU A 510 12.06 15.77 -30.34
C LEU A 510 11.77 15.15 -31.72
N GLN A 511 10.66 14.41 -31.83
CA GLN A 511 10.27 13.76 -33.08
C GLN A 511 9.81 14.78 -34.14
N VAL A 512 9.07 15.82 -33.75
CA VAL A 512 8.61 16.90 -34.64
C VAL A 512 9.79 17.76 -35.10
N ALA A 513 10.61 18.20 -34.17
CA ALA A 513 11.79 19.01 -34.47
C ALA A 513 12.87 18.24 -35.27
N ALA A 514 12.89 16.91 -35.12
CA ALA A 514 13.81 15.99 -35.80
C ALA A 514 15.27 16.50 -35.91
N PRO A 515 15.89 16.95 -34.80
CA PRO A 515 17.17 17.65 -34.83
C PRO A 515 18.33 16.84 -35.44
N TRP A 516 18.21 15.51 -35.47
CA TRP A 516 19.15 14.62 -36.15
C TRP A 516 19.20 14.80 -37.67
N LYS A 517 18.18 15.39 -38.28
CA LYS A 517 18.17 15.73 -39.73
C LYS A 517 18.93 17.02 -40.01
N HIS A 518 19.11 17.84 -38.99
CA HIS A 518 19.68 19.18 -39.04
C HIS A 518 20.96 19.31 -38.22
N LEU A 519 21.72 18.21 -38.08
CA LEU A 519 22.95 18.20 -37.26
C LEU A 519 23.96 19.25 -37.69
N LYS A 520 24.06 19.53 -39.02
CA LYS A 520 24.95 20.55 -39.53
C LYS A 520 24.46 21.97 -39.15
N GLU A 521 23.17 22.23 -39.33
CA GLU A 521 22.55 23.49 -38.95
C GLU A 521 22.61 23.73 -37.43
N LEU A 522 22.45 22.68 -36.61
CA LEU A 522 22.65 22.75 -35.16
C LEU A 522 24.08 23.17 -34.80
N GLN A 523 25.08 22.62 -35.51
CA GLN A 523 26.49 22.98 -35.32
C GLN A 523 26.82 24.37 -35.84
N GLU A 524 26.07 24.87 -36.84
CA GLU A 524 26.18 26.23 -37.39
C GLU A 524 25.34 27.22 -36.59
N GLY A 525 24.60 26.83 -35.54
CA GLY A 525 23.83 27.72 -34.66
C GLY A 525 22.41 27.99 -35.12
N HIS A 526 21.73 27.08 -35.79
CA HIS A 526 20.32 27.27 -36.21
C HIS A 526 19.40 27.43 -34.99
N GLU A 527 18.87 28.65 -34.81
CA GLU A 527 18.19 29.10 -33.59
C GLU A 527 16.97 28.23 -33.20
N GLU A 528 16.10 27.94 -34.14
CA GLU A 528 14.89 27.16 -33.85
C GLU A 528 15.22 25.71 -33.45
N SER A 529 16.13 25.04 -34.14
CA SER A 529 16.54 23.67 -33.80
C SER A 529 17.25 23.59 -32.44
N LEU A 530 18.08 24.62 -32.12
CA LEU A 530 18.72 24.75 -30.81
C LEU A 530 17.69 25.03 -29.70
N ALA A 531 16.68 25.87 -29.99
CA ALA A 531 15.62 26.17 -29.04
C ALA A 531 14.81 24.91 -28.64
N HIS A 532 14.44 24.09 -29.62
CA HIS A 532 13.74 22.83 -29.33
C HIS A 532 14.61 21.83 -28.56
N LEU A 533 15.91 21.75 -28.89
CA LEU A 533 16.82 20.87 -28.15
C LEU A 533 17.07 21.39 -26.72
N ALA A 534 17.21 22.70 -26.55
CA ALA A 534 17.30 23.36 -25.24
C ALA A 534 16.04 23.10 -24.40
N PHE A 535 14.86 23.21 -25.00
CA PHE A 535 13.60 22.87 -24.32
C PHE A 535 13.57 21.40 -23.90
N CYS A 536 13.96 20.45 -24.76
CA CYS A 536 14.06 19.04 -24.38
C CYS A 536 15.09 18.79 -23.25
N TRP A 537 16.17 19.57 -23.21
CA TRP A 537 17.12 19.54 -22.09
C TRP A 537 16.49 20.04 -20.79
N ARG A 538 15.66 21.10 -20.87
CA ARG A 538 14.84 21.57 -19.73
C ARG A 538 13.86 20.54 -19.25
N ILE A 539 13.19 19.78 -20.15
CA ILE A 539 12.34 18.65 -19.77
C ILE A 539 13.18 17.58 -19.05
N ALA A 540 14.38 17.26 -19.52
CA ALA A 540 15.24 16.28 -18.81
C ALA A 540 15.62 16.79 -17.40
N ARG A 541 15.87 18.09 -17.22
CA ARG A 541 16.08 18.72 -15.91
C ARG A 541 14.81 18.66 -15.04
N PHE A 542 13.66 18.99 -15.59
CA PHE A 542 12.35 18.87 -14.94
C PHE A 542 12.13 17.44 -14.43
N LEU A 543 12.34 16.44 -15.28
CA LEU A 543 12.18 15.03 -14.93
C LEU A 543 13.15 14.60 -13.81
N ALA A 544 14.41 15.07 -13.83
CA ALA A 544 15.36 14.76 -12.75
C ALA A 544 14.86 15.25 -11.38
N ILE A 545 14.22 16.42 -11.29
CA ILE A 545 13.70 16.97 -10.05
C ILE A 545 12.39 16.28 -9.66
N THR A 546 11.45 16.16 -10.60
CA THR A 546 10.09 15.66 -10.28
C THR A 546 10.02 14.15 -10.05
N MET A 547 10.90 13.36 -10.67
CA MET A 547 10.97 11.92 -10.40
C MET A 547 11.81 11.56 -9.17
N GLN A 548 12.54 12.50 -8.56
CA GLN A 548 13.41 12.24 -7.41
C GLN A 548 12.67 11.61 -6.22
N PRO A 549 11.43 11.97 -5.87
CA PRO A 549 10.69 11.27 -4.84
C PRO A 549 10.43 9.80 -5.14
N PHE A 550 10.24 9.46 -6.39
CA PHE A 550 9.89 8.11 -6.86
C PHE A 550 11.12 7.25 -7.11
N MET A 551 12.10 7.78 -7.84
CA MET A 551 13.29 7.07 -8.33
C MET A 551 14.56 7.87 -8.02
N PRO A 552 14.99 7.90 -6.74
CA PRO A 552 16.05 8.81 -6.29
C PRO A 552 17.41 8.56 -6.94
N THR A 553 17.77 7.30 -7.20
CA THR A 553 19.06 6.92 -7.80
C THR A 553 19.10 7.31 -9.28
N SER A 554 18.05 6.99 -10.02
CA SER A 554 17.92 7.33 -11.45
C SER A 554 17.83 8.84 -11.65
N ALA A 555 17.13 9.55 -10.75
CA ALA A 555 17.07 11.01 -10.75
C ALA A 555 18.43 11.65 -10.55
N GLN A 556 19.23 11.16 -9.60
CA GLN A 556 20.60 11.63 -9.37
C GLN A 556 21.51 11.31 -10.55
N GLN A 557 21.37 10.14 -11.16
CA GLN A 557 22.13 9.76 -12.35
C GLN A 557 21.80 10.68 -13.55
N LEU A 558 20.50 10.97 -13.77
CA LEU A 558 20.07 11.91 -14.79
C LEU A 558 20.62 13.32 -14.51
N TRP A 559 20.57 13.77 -13.26
CA TRP A 559 21.10 15.07 -12.83
C TRP A 559 22.60 15.19 -13.11
N ALA A 560 23.36 14.14 -12.82
CA ALA A 560 24.79 14.07 -13.15
C ALA A 560 25.06 14.01 -14.68
N ASN A 561 24.23 13.28 -15.42
CA ASN A 561 24.32 13.23 -16.89
C ASN A 561 24.02 14.58 -17.55
N LEU A 562 23.23 15.43 -16.89
CA LEU A 562 23.02 16.82 -17.31
C LEU A 562 24.21 17.76 -16.99
N GLY A 563 25.28 17.25 -16.35
CA GLY A 563 26.47 18.01 -16.00
C GLY A 563 26.43 18.68 -14.61
N SER A 564 25.40 18.42 -13.80
CA SER A 564 25.31 18.94 -12.45
C SER A 564 26.16 18.11 -11.48
N LYS A 565 26.84 18.77 -10.54
CA LYS A 565 27.78 18.13 -9.59
C LYS A 565 27.20 17.98 -8.18
N ASP A 566 26.09 18.63 -7.91
CA ASP A 566 25.39 18.61 -6.63
C ASP A 566 24.30 17.53 -6.58
N ARG A 567 23.58 17.48 -5.48
CA ARG A 567 22.54 16.48 -5.28
C ARG A 567 21.19 17.02 -5.74
N VAL A 568 20.50 16.28 -6.60
CA VAL A 568 19.13 16.64 -7.03
C VAL A 568 18.15 16.63 -5.85
N ALA A 569 18.40 15.80 -4.84
CA ALA A 569 17.58 15.70 -3.62
C ALA A 569 17.59 16.99 -2.75
N ASP A 570 18.56 17.88 -2.98
CA ASP A 570 18.68 19.15 -2.24
C ASP A 570 18.06 20.33 -3.02
N ARG A 571 17.48 20.05 -4.19
CA ARG A 571 16.83 21.07 -5.02
C ARG A 571 15.42 21.37 -4.51
N PRO A 572 15.05 22.68 -4.45
CA PRO A 572 13.66 23.07 -4.25
C PRO A 572 12.76 22.49 -5.36
N TRP A 573 11.54 22.11 -4.99
CA TRP A 573 10.56 21.59 -5.94
C TRP A 573 10.30 22.53 -7.12
N GLN A 574 10.19 23.82 -6.82
CA GLN A 574 9.93 24.88 -7.80
C GLN A 574 11.05 25.04 -8.84
N ASP A 575 12.27 24.56 -8.55
CA ASP A 575 13.38 24.59 -9.51
C ASP A 575 13.07 23.78 -10.77
N ALA A 576 12.10 22.87 -10.73
CA ALA A 576 11.69 22.08 -11.90
C ALA A 576 11.21 22.97 -13.06
N ILE A 577 10.52 24.06 -12.76
CA ILE A 577 9.99 25.03 -13.75
C ILE A 577 10.74 26.37 -13.74
N ASP A 578 11.91 26.44 -13.12
CA ASP A 578 12.78 27.61 -13.24
C ASP A 578 13.47 27.63 -14.62
N TRP A 579 12.82 28.27 -15.57
CA TRP A 579 13.33 28.46 -16.94
C TRP A 579 14.53 29.38 -17.00
N SER A 580 14.80 30.17 -15.96
CA SER A 580 15.95 31.10 -15.90
C SER A 580 17.24 30.44 -15.39
N ALA A 581 17.11 29.27 -14.72
CA ALA A 581 18.27 28.54 -14.18
C ALA A 581 19.28 28.22 -15.27
N PRO A 582 20.60 28.40 -15.04
CA PRO A 582 21.63 28.02 -16.00
C PRO A 582 21.53 26.54 -16.37
N LEU A 583 21.59 26.21 -17.65
CA LEU A 583 21.69 24.84 -18.09
C LEU A 583 23.13 24.37 -17.96
N THR A 584 23.33 23.33 -17.18
CA THR A 584 24.60 22.61 -17.11
C THR A 584 24.74 21.66 -18.31
N TRP A 585 25.96 21.32 -18.66
CA TRP A 585 26.25 20.48 -19.80
C TRP A 585 27.48 19.60 -19.54
N ARG A 586 27.53 18.44 -20.20
CA ARG A 586 28.61 17.47 -20.13
C ARG A 586 28.90 16.93 -21.53
N ASP A 587 30.17 16.77 -21.87
CA ASP A 587 30.67 16.28 -23.17
C ASP A 587 30.85 14.75 -23.21
N GLU A 588 30.68 14.06 -22.08
CA GLU A 588 30.76 12.61 -22.02
C GLU A 588 29.47 11.94 -22.50
N PRO A 589 29.58 10.77 -23.16
CA PRO A 589 28.38 10.00 -23.54
C PRO A 589 27.50 9.68 -22.32
N PRO A 590 26.16 9.76 -22.45
CA PRO A 590 25.27 9.41 -21.36
C PRO A 590 25.32 7.92 -21.05
N THR A 591 25.29 7.59 -19.76
CA THR A 591 25.04 6.21 -19.32
C THR A 591 23.54 5.94 -19.37
N PRO A 592 23.09 4.75 -19.85
CA PRO A 592 21.68 4.37 -19.80
C PRO A 592 21.14 4.44 -18.38
N LEU A 593 19.92 4.97 -18.21
CA LEU A 593 19.27 5.04 -16.88
C LEU A 593 18.68 3.69 -16.45
N PHE A 594 18.23 2.89 -17.42
CA PHE A 594 17.52 1.65 -17.15
C PHE A 594 18.00 0.56 -18.11
N GLU A 595 18.01 -0.67 -17.60
CA GLU A 595 18.30 -1.87 -18.38
C GLU A 595 17.00 -2.53 -18.84
N ARG A 596 17.05 -3.23 -19.96
CA ARG A 596 15.93 -4.02 -20.45
C ARG A 596 15.87 -5.35 -19.70
N LEU A 597 14.68 -5.74 -19.27
CA LEU A 597 14.43 -7.00 -18.59
C LEU A 597 13.98 -8.09 -19.58
N ASP A 598 14.40 -9.33 -19.32
CA ASP A 598 13.98 -10.53 -20.05
C ASP A 598 13.03 -11.34 -19.15
N LEU A 599 11.79 -11.52 -19.61
CA LEU A 599 10.76 -12.23 -18.86
C LEU A 599 11.07 -13.72 -18.69
N ASP A 600 11.55 -14.37 -19.76
CA ASP A 600 11.82 -15.81 -19.72
C ASP A 600 12.95 -16.15 -18.75
N GLU A 601 14.01 -15.31 -18.73
CA GLU A 601 15.11 -15.44 -17.78
C GLU A 601 14.64 -15.24 -16.32
N ILE A 602 13.78 -14.24 -16.08
CA ILE A 602 13.20 -13.99 -14.77
C ILE A 602 12.35 -15.17 -14.30
N LEU A 603 11.43 -15.65 -15.13
CA LEU A 603 10.55 -16.78 -14.79
C LEU A 603 11.32 -18.07 -14.55
N ALA A 604 12.40 -18.31 -15.32
CA ALA A 604 13.29 -19.46 -15.09
C ALA A 604 13.97 -19.37 -13.72
N THR A 605 14.43 -18.18 -13.32
CA THR A 605 15.06 -17.94 -12.02
C THR A 605 14.06 -18.10 -10.86
N GLU A 606 12.85 -17.54 -10.97
CA GLU A 606 11.81 -17.68 -9.96
C GLU A 606 11.42 -19.15 -9.71
N LYS A 607 11.31 -19.94 -10.77
CA LYS A 607 11.01 -21.36 -10.67
C LYS A 607 12.10 -22.11 -9.88
N ASN A 608 13.36 -21.80 -10.12
CA ASN A 608 14.48 -22.41 -9.41
C ASN A 608 14.49 -22.03 -7.91
N LEU A 609 14.16 -20.76 -7.59
CA LEU A 609 14.06 -20.30 -6.20
C LEU A 609 12.95 -21.00 -5.40
N VAL A 610 11.85 -21.36 -6.07
CA VAL A 610 10.76 -22.15 -5.44
C VAL A 610 11.22 -23.61 -5.19
N ASP A 611 12.02 -24.18 -6.10
CA ASP A 611 12.50 -25.57 -5.98
C ASP A 611 13.65 -25.72 -4.96
N ASP A 612 14.46 -24.67 -4.74
CA ASP A 612 15.61 -24.67 -3.82
C ASP A 612 15.25 -24.36 -2.35
N THR A 613 14.01 -24.02 -2.04
CA THR A 613 13.61 -23.85 -0.63
C THR A 613 13.76 -25.17 0.12
N PRO A 614 14.49 -25.23 1.26
CA PRO A 614 14.63 -26.45 2.05
C PRO A 614 13.27 -27.05 2.36
N LYS A 615 13.05 -28.27 1.91
CA LYS A 615 11.86 -29.05 2.33
C LYS A 615 12.03 -29.33 3.80
N ASP A 616 11.13 -28.82 4.60
CA ASP A 616 11.07 -29.08 6.03
C ASP A 616 10.76 -30.56 6.25
N ASP A 617 11.83 -31.36 6.49
CA ASP A 617 11.76 -32.82 6.72
C ASP A 617 11.40 -33.09 8.18
N GLY A 618 10.24 -32.69 8.63
CA GLY A 618 9.82 -32.85 10.02
C GLY A 618 8.36 -33.13 10.28
N VAL A 619 7.77 -34.21 9.71
CA VAL A 619 6.69 -34.97 10.36
C VAL A 619 6.74 -36.41 9.92
N HIS A 620 6.89 -37.32 10.87
CA HIS A 620 6.92 -38.77 10.69
C HIS A 620 5.69 -39.34 9.98
N SER A 621 5.90 -39.93 8.80
CA SER A 621 4.89 -40.72 8.10
C SER A 621 4.86 -42.13 8.63
N VAL A 622 3.69 -42.63 9.00
CA VAL A 622 3.41 -44.06 9.16
C VAL A 622 3.28 -44.71 7.77
N LYS A 623 4.05 -45.77 7.55
CA LYS A 623 4.15 -46.53 6.29
C LYS A 623 2.87 -47.26 5.93
N GLY A 624 2.50 -47.24 4.67
CA GLY A 624 1.61 -48.25 4.10
C GLY A 624 1.23 -48.02 2.63
N GLY A 625 1.95 -48.71 1.69
CA GLY A 625 1.34 -49.27 0.49
C GLY A 625 1.49 -48.61 -0.86
N LYS A 626 2.54 -49.03 -1.58
CA LYS A 626 2.69 -49.23 -3.05
C LYS A 626 2.26 -48.19 -4.10
N LYS A 627 3.30 -47.78 -4.83
CA LYS A 627 3.39 -47.00 -6.10
C LYS A 627 2.36 -47.31 -7.17
N LYS A 628 1.87 -46.26 -7.84
CA LYS A 628 1.80 -46.16 -9.31
C LYS A 628 2.08 -44.73 -9.76
N LYS A 629 2.94 -44.60 -10.80
CA LYS A 629 3.28 -43.36 -11.49
C LYS A 629 2.07 -42.79 -12.24
N GLY A 630 1.91 -41.46 -12.20
CA GLY A 630 1.04 -40.71 -13.04
C GLY A 630 1.13 -39.24 -12.64
N ALA A 631 1.82 -38.44 -13.48
CA ALA A 631 1.82 -36.99 -13.35
C ALA A 631 0.39 -36.47 -13.52
N ASN A 632 -0.10 -35.72 -12.57
CA ASN A 632 -1.11 -34.70 -12.85
C ASN A 632 -1.18 -33.70 -11.69
N ASN A 633 -1.09 -32.43 -12.04
CA ASN A 633 -1.42 -31.31 -11.21
C ASN A 633 -2.82 -31.47 -10.63
N MET A 634 -2.95 -31.60 -9.33
CA MET A 634 -4.24 -31.45 -8.69
C MET A 634 -4.25 -30.13 -7.90
N LYS A 635 -4.99 -29.18 -8.44
CA LYS A 635 -5.55 -28.05 -7.71
C LYS A 635 -6.60 -28.61 -6.74
N GLU A 636 -6.61 -28.12 -5.50
CA GLU A 636 -7.71 -28.38 -4.57
C GLU A 636 -8.99 -27.80 -5.17
N GLU A 637 -9.92 -28.70 -5.53
CA GLU A 637 -11.28 -28.33 -5.87
C GLU A 637 -12.03 -27.97 -4.59
N THR A 638 -12.43 -26.72 -4.46
CA THR A 638 -13.52 -26.36 -3.55
C THR A 638 -14.78 -26.99 -4.12
N GLU A 639 -15.49 -27.80 -3.36
CA GLU A 639 -16.71 -28.51 -3.82
C GLU A 639 -17.65 -27.53 -4.54
N GLY A 640 -17.85 -27.74 -5.84
CA GLY A 640 -18.81 -27.01 -6.68
C GLY A 640 -18.26 -25.89 -7.55
N ILE A 641 -16.98 -25.51 -7.48
CA ILE A 641 -16.39 -24.47 -8.32
C ILE A 641 -15.30 -25.06 -9.21
N THR A 642 -15.52 -25.06 -10.52
CA THR A 642 -14.48 -25.35 -11.51
C THR A 642 -13.82 -24.04 -11.91
N TYR A 643 -12.55 -23.87 -11.54
CA TYR A 643 -11.78 -22.68 -11.92
C TYR A 643 -11.42 -22.70 -13.41
N LEU A 644 -11.62 -21.56 -14.06
CA LEU A 644 -11.23 -21.34 -15.45
C LEU A 644 -9.89 -20.58 -15.49
N GLU A 645 -8.96 -21.01 -16.33
CA GLU A 645 -7.73 -20.26 -16.57
C GLU A 645 -8.08 -18.93 -17.25
N PHE A 646 -7.42 -17.84 -16.84
CA PHE A 646 -7.67 -16.49 -17.33
C PHE A 646 -7.54 -16.38 -18.86
N ASP A 647 -6.52 -17.04 -19.45
CA ASP A 647 -6.33 -17.12 -20.91
C ASP A 647 -7.48 -17.84 -21.63
N THR A 648 -8.23 -18.68 -20.91
CA THR A 648 -9.42 -19.32 -21.47
C THR A 648 -10.61 -18.37 -21.40
N PHE A 649 -10.74 -17.59 -20.34
CA PHE A 649 -11.75 -16.54 -20.22
C PHE A 649 -11.55 -15.43 -21.25
N LEU A 650 -10.33 -15.00 -21.51
CA LEU A 650 -9.99 -14.00 -22.55
C LEU A 650 -10.40 -14.41 -23.95
N LYS A 651 -10.67 -15.70 -24.19
CA LYS A 651 -11.19 -16.19 -25.48
C LYS A 651 -12.70 -15.99 -25.61
N VAL A 652 -13.39 -15.58 -24.55
CA VAL A 652 -14.83 -15.31 -24.56
C VAL A 652 -15.06 -13.86 -24.91
N ASN A 653 -15.69 -13.58 -26.05
CA ASN A 653 -16.05 -12.21 -26.44
C ASN A 653 -17.43 -11.88 -25.89
N LEU A 654 -17.50 -10.98 -24.94
CA LEU A 654 -18.76 -10.44 -24.42
C LEU A 654 -19.09 -9.12 -25.11
N ARG A 655 -20.33 -8.97 -25.57
CA ARG A 655 -20.82 -7.76 -26.24
C ARG A 655 -22.18 -7.34 -25.69
N VAL A 656 -22.48 -6.07 -25.91
CA VAL A 656 -23.81 -5.50 -25.64
C VAL A 656 -24.68 -5.65 -26.89
N GLY A 657 -25.89 -6.13 -26.71
CA GLY A 657 -26.90 -6.17 -27.78
C GLY A 657 -28.23 -5.60 -27.31
N ARG A 658 -28.98 -4.98 -28.23
CA ARG A 658 -30.36 -4.54 -27.98
C ARG A 658 -31.34 -5.55 -28.54
N ILE A 659 -32.24 -6.07 -27.73
CA ILE A 659 -33.29 -6.98 -28.17
C ILE A 659 -34.27 -6.18 -29.05
N GLN A 660 -34.36 -6.56 -30.33
CA GLN A 660 -35.22 -5.91 -31.30
C GLN A 660 -36.58 -6.60 -31.38
N ARG A 661 -36.61 -7.93 -31.34
CA ARG A 661 -37.80 -8.75 -31.49
C ARG A 661 -37.66 -10.08 -30.77
N VAL A 662 -38.74 -10.55 -30.18
CA VAL A 662 -38.84 -11.85 -29.49
C VAL A 662 -40.02 -12.62 -30.04
N GLU A 663 -39.79 -13.81 -30.57
CA GLU A 663 -40.84 -14.67 -31.16
C GLU A 663 -40.80 -16.05 -30.52
N ASP A 664 -41.93 -16.74 -30.53
CA ASP A 664 -42.01 -18.14 -30.12
C ASP A 664 -41.20 -19.02 -31.05
N HIS A 665 -40.42 -19.93 -30.47
CA HIS A 665 -39.64 -20.87 -31.28
C HIS A 665 -40.59 -21.89 -32.01
N PRO A 666 -40.52 -22.04 -33.34
CA PRO A 666 -41.53 -22.80 -34.11
C PRO A 666 -41.59 -24.28 -33.72
N ASN A 667 -40.54 -24.86 -33.16
CA ASN A 667 -40.42 -26.28 -32.84
C ASN A 667 -40.00 -26.58 -31.39
N ALA A 668 -40.14 -25.60 -30.48
CA ALA A 668 -39.74 -25.77 -29.07
C ALA A 668 -40.56 -24.89 -28.13
N ASP A 669 -41.40 -25.51 -27.31
CA ASP A 669 -42.37 -24.85 -26.43
C ASP A 669 -41.75 -23.95 -25.33
N LYS A 670 -40.48 -24.16 -24.96
CA LYS A 670 -39.78 -23.43 -23.88
C LYS A 670 -38.78 -22.39 -24.39
N LEU A 671 -38.63 -22.25 -25.71
CA LEU A 671 -37.65 -21.34 -26.28
C LEU A 671 -38.30 -20.13 -26.94
N TYR A 672 -37.60 -19.01 -26.87
CA TYR A 672 -37.80 -17.88 -27.75
C TYR A 672 -36.73 -17.84 -28.84
N VAL A 673 -37.07 -17.28 -29.98
CA VAL A 673 -36.14 -16.81 -31.02
C VAL A 673 -36.01 -15.30 -30.83
N VAL A 674 -34.85 -14.84 -30.48
CA VAL A 674 -34.55 -13.43 -30.17
C VAL A 674 -33.73 -12.85 -31.32
N SER A 675 -34.22 -11.80 -31.95
CA SER A 675 -33.45 -10.97 -32.88
C SER A 675 -32.75 -9.86 -32.09
N LEU A 676 -31.42 -9.79 -32.18
CA LEU A 676 -30.57 -8.90 -31.43
C LEU A 676 -29.85 -7.93 -32.38
N ASP A 677 -29.95 -6.63 -32.12
CA ASP A 677 -29.05 -5.64 -32.69
C ASP A 677 -27.73 -5.74 -31.95
N ASP A 678 -26.69 -6.20 -32.61
CA ASP A 678 -25.34 -6.38 -32.08
C ASP A 678 -24.34 -5.35 -32.65
N GLY A 679 -24.85 -4.27 -33.25
CA GLY A 679 -24.08 -3.23 -33.92
C GLY A 679 -23.65 -3.59 -35.35
N THR A 680 -23.99 -4.78 -35.84
CA THR A 680 -23.78 -5.18 -37.26
C THR A 680 -25.04 -4.93 -38.09
N PRO A 681 -24.94 -4.75 -39.44
CA PRO A 681 -26.10 -4.49 -40.29
C PRO A 681 -27.15 -5.60 -40.32
N ASP A 682 -26.71 -6.83 -40.13
CA ASP A 682 -27.59 -8.01 -40.22
C ASP A 682 -28.14 -8.45 -38.86
N GLY A 683 -27.58 -7.90 -37.77
CA GLY A 683 -27.91 -8.30 -36.41
C GLY A 683 -27.60 -9.77 -36.13
N ARG A 684 -28.21 -10.34 -35.08
CA ARG A 684 -27.94 -11.71 -34.64
C ARG A 684 -29.19 -12.42 -34.15
N THR A 685 -29.29 -13.71 -34.42
CA THR A 685 -30.39 -14.57 -33.93
C THR A 685 -29.88 -15.43 -32.77
N ILE A 686 -30.57 -15.38 -31.63
CA ILE A 686 -30.25 -16.18 -30.43
C ILE A 686 -31.51 -16.93 -29.97
N CYS A 687 -31.38 -18.26 -29.78
CA CYS A 687 -32.45 -19.05 -29.14
C CYS A 687 -32.24 -19.06 -27.62
N ALA A 688 -33.25 -18.64 -26.87
CA ALA A 688 -33.15 -18.48 -25.40
C ALA A 688 -34.28 -19.22 -24.68
N GLY A 689 -33.91 -19.93 -23.58
CA GLY A 689 -34.83 -20.66 -22.70
C GLY A 689 -35.47 -19.76 -21.64
N LEU A 690 -36.04 -18.63 -22.04
CA LEU A 690 -36.56 -17.62 -21.14
C LEU A 690 -38.08 -17.54 -21.11
N LYS A 691 -38.79 -18.37 -21.82
CA LYS A 691 -40.25 -18.33 -22.00
C LYS A 691 -41.04 -18.55 -20.70
N GLU A 692 -40.47 -19.23 -19.72
CA GLU A 692 -41.10 -19.43 -18.43
C GLU A 692 -40.89 -18.23 -17.46
N PHE A 693 -40.01 -17.25 -17.81
CA PHE A 693 -39.57 -16.19 -16.95
C PHE A 693 -39.85 -14.77 -17.44
N TYR A 694 -40.10 -14.63 -18.77
CA TYR A 694 -40.32 -13.34 -19.43
C TYR A 694 -41.36 -13.46 -20.52
N THR A 695 -42.17 -12.40 -20.70
CA THR A 695 -42.94 -12.22 -21.91
C THR A 695 -42.11 -11.52 -23.00
N PRO A 696 -42.47 -11.61 -24.28
CA PRO A 696 -41.77 -10.87 -25.34
C PRO A 696 -41.67 -9.37 -25.09
N GLU A 697 -42.77 -8.76 -24.62
CA GLU A 697 -42.85 -7.34 -24.34
C GLU A 697 -41.94 -6.88 -23.20
N GLU A 698 -41.67 -7.78 -22.25
CA GLU A 698 -40.72 -7.51 -21.13
C GLU A 698 -39.26 -7.58 -21.58
N MET A 699 -38.97 -8.24 -22.70
CA MET A 699 -37.63 -8.42 -23.24
C MET A 699 -37.29 -7.39 -24.31
N GLU A 700 -38.20 -7.07 -25.20
CA GLU A 700 -37.96 -6.17 -26.32
C GLU A 700 -37.53 -4.77 -25.86
N GLY A 701 -36.53 -4.21 -26.53
CA GLY A 701 -35.92 -2.92 -26.22
C GLY A 701 -34.80 -2.97 -25.17
N LYS A 702 -34.66 -4.05 -24.37
CA LYS A 702 -33.60 -4.16 -23.38
C LYS A 702 -32.23 -4.27 -23.99
N LEU A 703 -31.24 -3.63 -23.32
CA LEU A 703 -29.81 -3.88 -23.52
C LEU A 703 -29.38 -5.05 -22.68
N VAL A 704 -28.76 -6.03 -23.29
CA VAL A 704 -28.33 -7.28 -22.65
C VAL A 704 -26.88 -7.59 -22.99
N VAL A 705 -26.23 -8.34 -22.11
CA VAL A 705 -24.88 -8.88 -22.37
C VAL A 705 -25.03 -10.26 -23.03
N PHE A 706 -24.29 -10.50 -24.12
CA PHE A 706 -24.27 -11.79 -24.80
C PHE A 706 -22.84 -12.23 -25.15
N VAL A 707 -22.65 -13.54 -25.29
CA VAL A 707 -21.40 -14.15 -25.78
C VAL A 707 -21.44 -14.17 -27.30
N GLU A 708 -20.56 -13.40 -27.96
CA GLU A 708 -20.50 -13.19 -29.39
C GLU A 708 -19.88 -14.38 -30.13
N ASN A 709 -18.79 -14.91 -29.62
CA ASN A 709 -17.94 -15.87 -30.35
C ASN A 709 -18.23 -17.34 -30.02
N LEU A 710 -19.46 -17.66 -29.61
CA LEU A 710 -19.91 -19.04 -29.57
C LEU A 710 -20.15 -19.59 -30.99
N LYS A 711 -19.71 -20.83 -31.23
CA LYS A 711 -19.94 -21.48 -32.49
C LYS A 711 -21.44 -21.60 -32.74
N PRO A 712 -21.95 -21.11 -33.88
CA PRO A 712 -23.37 -21.24 -34.25
C PRO A 712 -23.88 -22.67 -34.11
N ARG A 713 -25.04 -22.83 -33.47
CA ARG A 713 -25.61 -24.14 -33.17
C ARG A 713 -27.06 -24.21 -33.66
N PRO A 714 -27.42 -25.20 -34.47
CA PRO A 714 -28.82 -25.42 -34.84
C PRO A 714 -29.59 -25.98 -33.62
N LEU A 715 -30.65 -25.30 -33.23
CA LEU A 715 -31.58 -25.70 -32.19
C LEU A 715 -32.95 -25.92 -32.80
N ARG A 716 -33.38 -27.17 -32.99
CA ARG A 716 -34.66 -27.57 -33.52
C ARG A 716 -35.10 -26.83 -34.81
N GLY A 717 -34.13 -26.55 -35.68
CA GLY A 717 -34.38 -25.92 -37.00
C GLY A 717 -34.10 -24.40 -37.07
N VAL A 718 -33.79 -23.74 -35.96
CA VAL A 718 -33.31 -22.35 -35.90
C VAL A 718 -31.84 -22.35 -35.47
N THR A 719 -31.00 -21.60 -36.17
CA THR A 719 -29.59 -21.46 -35.81
C THR A 719 -29.44 -20.36 -34.73
N SER A 720 -28.92 -20.71 -33.55
CA SER A 720 -28.53 -19.77 -32.52
C SER A 720 -27.08 -19.38 -32.71
N GLU A 721 -26.79 -18.06 -32.79
CA GLU A 721 -25.48 -17.49 -33.12
C GLU A 721 -24.78 -16.83 -31.91
N GLY A 722 -25.20 -17.19 -30.71
CA GLY A 722 -24.64 -16.66 -29.46
C GLY A 722 -25.45 -17.12 -28.25
N MET A 723 -25.17 -16.53 -27.11
CA MET A 723 -25.87 -16.81 -25.85
C MET A 723 -26.02 -15.52 -25.03
N MET A 724 -27.26 -15.14 -24.72
CA MET A 724 -27.51 -14.06 -23.75
C MET A 724 -27.19 -14.53 -22.33
N LEU A 725 -26.62 -13.68 -21.52
CA LEU A 725 -26.34 -13.96 -20.11
C LEU A 725 -27.56 -13.70 -19.23
N ALA A 726 -27.84 -14.63 -18.34
CA ALA A 726 -28.87 -14.48 -17.32
C ALA A 726 -28.38 -15.05 -15.99
N ALA A 727 -28.79 -14.42 -14.91
CA ALA A 727 -28.57 -14.90 -13.56
C ALA A 727 -29.74 -15.78 -13.13
N ASP A 728 -29.45 -16.95 -12.53
CA ASP A 728 -30.43 -17.90 -11.99
C ASP A 728 -30.08 -18.12 -10.50
N ASN A 729 -31.06 -17.94 -9.60
CA ASN A 729 -30.87 -18.17 -8.17
C ASN A 729 -31.11 -19.62 -7.72
N GLY A 730 -31.43 -20.54 -8.65
CA GLY A 730 -31.74 -21.92 -8.34
C GLY A 730 -33.16 -22.18 -7.81
N ASP A 731 -33.89 -21.13 -7.41
CA ASP A 731 -35.26 -21.20 -6.85
C ASP A 731 -36.35 -20.82 -7.87
N GLY A 732 -36.03 -20.84 -9.17
CA GLY A 732 -36.96 -20.54 -10.26
C GLY A 732 -37.08 -19.05 -10.57
N VAL A 733 -36.13 -18.22 -10.19
CA VAL A 733 -36.05 -16.82 -10.59
C VAL A 733 -34.86 -16.63 -11.53
N VAL A 734 -35.14 -16.31 -12.78
CA VAL A 734 -34.11 -16.00 -13.79
C VAL A 734 -34.21 -14.51 -14.14
N ARG A 735 -33.05 -13.84 -14.26
CA ARG A 735 -32.96 -12.42 -14.65
C ARG A 735 -31.88 -12.23 -15.72
N LEU A 736 -32.24 -11.54 -16.80
CA LEU A 736 -31.29 -11.12 -17.83
C LEU A 736 -30.22 -10.19 -17.21
N VAL A 737 -28.97 -10.38 -17.60
CA VAL A 737 -27.91 -9.44 -17.29
C VAL A 737 -28.08 -8.21 -18.19
N THR A 738 -28.51 -7.11 -17.61
CA THR A 738 -28.78 -5.82 -18.27
C THR A 738 -27.78 -4.76 -17.82
N LEU A 739 -27.75 -3.62 -18.50
CA LEU A 739 -26.86 -2.52 -18.23
C LEU A 739 -27.59 -1.40 -17.47
N ASP A 740 -26.87 -0.73 -16.57
CA ASP A 740 -27.37 0.43 -15.81
C ASP A 740 -27.17 1.72 -16.63
N GLY A 741 -27.76 1.78 -17.81
CA GLY A 741 -27.69 2.94 -18.68
C GLY A 741 -27.69 2.57 -20.16
N ASP A 742 -27.83 3.58 -21.02
CA ASP A 742 -27.85 3.40 -22.46
C ASP A 742 -26.44 3.42 -23.04
N ILE A 743 -26.11 2.40 -23.83
CA ILE A 743 -24.83 2.27 -24.53
C ILE A 743 -25.09 1.71 -25.93
N GLN A 744 -24.20 1.99 -26.87
CA GLN A 744 -24.35 1.54 -28.27
C GLN A 744 -24.26 0.01 -28.34
N PRO A 745 -25.22 -0.66 -29.06
CA PRO A 745 -25.08 -2.07 -29.41
C PRO A 745 -23.74 -2.37 -30.11
N GLY A 746 -23.16 -3.54 -29.84
CA GLY A 746 -21.83 -3.92 -30.32
C GLY A 746 -20.68 -3.49 -29.38
N SER A 747 -20.95 -2.69 -28.33
CA SER A 747 -19.93 -2.32 -27.32
C SER A 747 -19.36 -3.55 -26.63
N GLU A 748 -18.06 -3.55 -26.41
CA GLU A 748 -17.35 -4.64 -25.73
C GLU A 748 -17.58 -4.60 -24.23
N VAL A 749 -17.81 -5.75 -23.62
CA VAL A 749 -17.89 -5.92 -22.15
C VAL A 749 -16.58 -6.53 -21.67
N ARG A 750 -15.93 -5.86 -20.71
CA ARG A 750 -14.59 -6.21 -20.18
C ARG A 750 -14.63 -6.49 -18.68
#